data_66d4da456e758eea6dfd596728a6f8f2
#
_entry.id   66d4da456e758eea6dfd596728a6f8f2
#
_cell.length_a   1.000
_cell.length_b   1.000
_cell.length_c   1.000
_cell.angle_alpha   90.00
_cell.angle_beta   90.00
_cell.angle_gamma   90.00
#
_symmetry.space_group_name_H-M   'P 1'
#
loop_
_entity.id
_entity.type
_entity.pdbx_description
1 polymer ?
#
loop_
_entity_poly.entity_id
_entity_poly.type
_entity_poly.pdbx_seq_one_letter_code
_entity_poly.pdbx_strand_id
1 'polypeptide(L)'
;MKRNFLSCLLIATLSIIAMAQEPVPADSSVRTGTLPNGLTYYVKQNNYPEHRADFFIAQRVGSLQEQESQRGLAHFLEHMCFNGTKHFPGNSLITYMESIGVKFGANLNAYTSTDETVYNISNVPTERRSALDSCFLVLADWAHDLTLDGKEIDKERGVIEGEWRHRTGANYRLLEKSAPALYQGSLYGERMPIGLMSVVKNFKHKELRNYYKQWYHPSNQCIIVVGDIDPAYAVGKIVELFGNVKNPKNAKPVEKVVVPDNEEIISCMETDREQSNISVRLMYKHDGLEDALKGTTSYFEDEYLKRMVASMLNSRLSDLAQQPDAPFTSVHAADRSFMLAKSRDAFQFIAMAKSGKVAESMQWMSREVKRAQQYGFTEGELRRARLNYESAVEKMYRERDKYSNTSYCRDFVRAYLEGEPIPSFETQYNIIHKIMKDVTLADVNAYVNRLTSDTERNVVLLTFAPESEAATLPSQDGLIKAYREGRSQEVEAYVDKLTADHLLPAEPVAGKIVATQAVPEFDAEQWTLSNGVKVLVKPTTIKAGEVVIAGTSPGGLSQNYRAQDAASFKAINSVMALSGYGEFMSNDMKKVLAGKDVKMRTFVSKTEEGFQGASSRGDLETAMQLLYLKLTSPQKDENAFNAFLEQNRTRIANQNDPKFEFADSIFANVFCHHPLGAEKLTLEEIDQVNYDRILEVYRDRFADVSDMTVYLIGDFDRDSLMMLTERYIAALPGNGRTEKAKDIGYHVFSGDVKNYWTRKMETAQDKVYFFWTGDCPYNARNVLLAKLAGQVFTGIFRDELRENRGWTYHVDTHCSVVTDQNGDDGPVTFMPLNVTVTAGKGAEARDIIEQTIKDVAAQGITTEQLDKVKKYYRKVYNEDVEDNTYWMAMMRNWVKNGVNLDSGYLELLDSITVADVQDFVARYINTSNRLILLMEAE
;
A
#
# COMPACT_ATOMS: atom_id res chain seq x y z
N MET A 1 55.44 -11.13 -24.98
CA MET A 1 54.00 -11.35 -25.06
C MET A 1 53.20 -11.04 -23.75
N LYS A 2 53.81 -11.12 -22.58
CA LYS A 2 53.10 -10.84 -21.30
C LYS A 2 52.85 -9.35 -20.91
N ARG A 3 53.56 -8.43 -21.60
CA ARG A 3 53.50 -6.97 -21.28
C ARG A 3 52.38 -6.23 -22.04
N ASN A 4 51.92 -6.77 -23.17
CA ASN A 4 50.85 -6.18 -23.97
C ASN A 4 49.45 -6.65 -23.55
N PHE A 5 49.36 -7.74 -22.79
CA PHE A 5 48.05 -8.22 -22.25
C PHE A 5 47.55 -7.39 -21.05
N LEU A 6 48.51 -6.87 -20.23
CA LEU A 6 48.14 -5.98 -19.12
C LEU A 6 47.70 -4.58 -19.58
N SER A 7 48.26 -4.11 -20.71
CA SER A 7 47.85 -2.81 -21.25
C SER A 7 46.47 -2.84 -21.91
N CYS A 8 46.08 -3.97 -22.50
CA CYS A 8 44.74 -4.14 -23.09
C CYS A 8 43.66 -4.32 -21.98
N LEU A 9 44.00 -4.94 -20.85
CA LEU A 9 43.08 -5.08 -19.73
C LEU A 9 42.85 -3.73 -19.02
N LEU A 10 43.89 -2.89 -18.92
CA LEU A 10 43.77 -1.54 -18.32
C LEU A 10 43.01 -0.57 -19.22
N ILE A 11 43.11 -0.74 -20.55
CA ILE A 11 42.35 0.09 -21.50
C ILE A 11 40.88 -0.32 -21.57
N ALA A 12 40.58 -1.60 -21.43
CA ALA A 12 39.20 -2.10 -21.35
C ALA A 12 38.47 -1.64 -20.07
N THR A 13 39.18 -1.59 -18.94
CA THR A 13 38.59 -1.08 -17.66
C THR A 13 38.41 0.44 -17.66
N LEU A 14 39.26 1.19 -18.36
CA LEU A 14 39.10 2.63 -18.51
C LEU A 14 38.02 3.04 -19.52
N SER A 15 37.68 2.16 -20.46
CA SER A 15 36.61 2.44 -21.44
C SER A 15 35.19 2.28 -20.85
N ILE A 16 35.00 1.45 -19.85
CA ILE A 16 33.72 1.27 -19.17
C ILE A 16 33.42 2.45 -18.23
N ILE A 17 34.44 3.10 -17.69
CA ILE A 17 34.26 4.26 -16.80
C ILE A 17 33.97 5.57 -17.56
N ALA A 18 34.27 5.64 -18.84
CA ALA A 18 34.20 6.90 -19.63
C ALA A 18 32.79 7.20 -20.21
N MET A 19 31.84 6.26 -20.19
CA MET A 19 30.49 6.49 -20.75
C MET A 19 29.43 6.90 -19.73
N ALA A 20 29.71 6.84 -18.44
CA ALA A 20 28.68 6.86 -17.38
C ALA A 20 28.66 8.14 -16.49
N GLN A 21 29.29 9.23 -16.86
CA GLN A 21 29.46 10.39 -15.99
C GLN A 21 28.89 11.71 -16.52
N GLU A 22 27.85 11.65 -17.35
CA GLU A 22 27.21 12.89 -17.75
C GLU A 22 26.33 13.42 -16.61
N PRO A 23 26.53 14.69 -16.17
CA PRO A 23 25.65 15.28 -15.18
C PRO A 23 24.19 15.29 -15.65
N VAL A 24 23.27 14.91 -14.77
CA VAL A 24 21.84 14.97 -15.05
C VAL A 24 21.35 16.40 -14.87
N PRO A 25 20.80 17.05 -15.91
CA PRO A 25 20.25 18.38 -15.79
C PRO A 25 19.05 18.37 -14.80
N ALA A 26 19.09 19.25 -13.82
CA ALA A 26 17.94 19.45 -12.95
C ALA A 26 16.76 20.08 -13.73
N ASP A 27 15.54 19.77 -13.33
CA ASP A 27 14.33 20.37 -13.87
C ASP A 27 14.34 21.89 -13.67
N SER A 28 14.43 22.67 -14.76
CA SER A 28 14.48 24.12 -14.75
C SER A 28 13.21 24.79 -14.18
N SER A 29 12.10 24.05 -14.10
CA SER A 29 10.85 24.52 -13.50
C SER A 29 10.88 24.49 -11.95
N VAL A 30 11.87 23.82 -11.36
CA VAL A 30 12.06 23.77 -9.90
C VAL A 30 12.95 24.93 -9.46
N ARG A 31 12.45 25.73 -8.53
CA ARG A 31 13.24 26.75 -7.82
C ARG A 31 13.93 26.09 -6.65
N THR A 32 15.22 25.88 -6.74
CA THR A 32 16.03 25.33 -5.64
C THR A 32 17.08 26.31 -5.18
N GLY A 33 17.44 26.25 -3.91
CA GLY A 33 18.51 27.09 -3.35
C GLY A 33 18.85 26.73 -1.91
N THR A 34 19.95 27.34 -1.44
CA THR A 34 20.37 27.23 -0.04
C THR A 34 20.52 28.64 0.52
N LEU A 35 19.84 28.92 1.62
CA LEU A 35 19.96 30.22 2.32
C LEU A 35 21.33 30.36 3.01
N PRO A 36 21.79 31.58 3.33
CA PRO A 36 23.08 31.80 4.00
C PRO A 36 23.27 31.06 5.33
N ASN A 37 22.17 30.65 5.98
CA ASN A 37 22.20 29.85 7.21
C ASN A 37 22.23 28.33 6.96
N GLY A 38 22.27 27.88 5.69
CA GLY A 38 22.34 26.48 5.31
C GLY A 38 21.01 25.79 5.04
N LEU A 39 19.86 26.46 5.25
CA LEU A 39 18.55 25.90 4.92
C LEU A 39 18.41 25.71 3.41
N THR A 40 18.06 24.50 2.99
CA THR A 40 17.77 24.16 1.59
C THR A 40 16.29 24.33 1.29
N TYR A 41 15.94 24.64 0.05
CA TYR A 41 14.54 24.64 -0.37
C TYR A 41 14.35 24.15 -1.80
N TYR A 42 13.19 23.53 -2.05
CA TYR A 42 12.65 23.18 -3.36
C TYR A 42 11.25 23.76 -3.49
N VAL A 43 11.00 24.48 -4.57
CA VAL A 43 9.69 25.05 -4.88
C VAL A 43 9.35 24.77 -6.33
N LYS A 44 8.18 24.17 -6.57
CA LYS A 44 7.70 23.85 -7.91
C LYS A 44 6.24 24.23 -8.06
N GLN A 45 5.92 24.97 -9.14
CA GLN A 45 4.53 25.11 -9.55
C GLN A 45 4.05 23.81 -10.19
N ASN A 46 2.90 23.30 -9.74
CA ASN A 46 2.25 22.12 -10.29
C ASN A 46 0.73 22.26 -10.11
N ASN A 47 -0.05 21.84 -11.11
CA ASN A 47 -1.49 22.03 -11.12
C ASN A 47 -2.27 20.74 -10.87
N TYR A 48 -1.65 19.72 -10.27
CA TYR A 48 -2.36 18.48 -9.96
C TYR A 48 -2.12 18.02 -8.52
N PRO A 49 -3.19 17.96 -7.71
CA PRO A 49 -4.57 18.41 -8.00
C PRO A 49 -4.65 19.94 -8.16
N GLU A 50 -5.61 20.41 -8.98
CA GLU A 50 -5.84 21.83 -9.20
C GLU A 50 -6.22 22.58 -7.91
N HIS A 51 -5.79 23.83 -7.79
CA HIS A 51 -6.07 24.70 -6.62
C HIS A 51 -5.60 24.12 -5.29
N ARG A 52 -4.53 23.32 -5.32
CA ARG A 52 -3.91 22.69 -4.14
C ARG A 52 -2.42 22.92 -4.09
N ALA A 53 -1.89 22.98 -2.87
CA ALA A 53 -0.44 23.00 -2.62
C ALA A 53 -0.08 22.11 -1.42
N ASP A 54 1.12 21.54 -1.49
CA ASP A 54 1.71 20.72 -0.45
C ASP A 54 2.94 21.41 0.13
N PHE A 55 3.09 21.33 1.44
CA PHE A 55 4.16 21.96 2.23
C PHE A 55 4.85 20.89 3.07
N PHE A 56 6.14 20.70 2.86
CA PHE A 56 6.94 19.72 3.60
C PHE A 56 8.12 20.42 4.26
N ILE A 57 8.52 19.89 5.42
CA ILE A 57 9.83 20.15 6.00
C ILE A 57 10.51 18.82 6.30
N ALA A 58 11.70 18.65 5.74
CA ALA A 58 12.54 17.47 5.96
C ALA A 58 13.72 17.82 6.87
N GLN A 59 13.95 16.96 7.87
CA GLN A 59 15.06 17.05 8.80
C GLN A 59 16.03 15.90 8.52
N ARG A 60 17.35 16.17 8.40
CA ARG A 60 18.40 15.15 8.31
C ARG A 60 18.75 14.53 9.67
N VAL A 61 17.79 14.38 10.54
CA VAL A 61 17.97 13.86 11.89
C VAL A 61 16.83 12.94 12.26
N GLY A 62 17.16 11.85 12.96
CA GLY A 62 16.24 10.86 13.46
C GLY A 62 16.75 10.24 14.76
N SER A 63 16.45 8.97 14.98
CA SER A 63 16.84 8.29 16.23
C SER A 63 18.36 8.04 16.37
N LEU A 64 19.12 8.03 15.28
CA LEU A 64 20.58 7.88 15.32
C LEU A 64 21.28 9.04 16.04
N GLN A 65 20.69 10.21 16.12
CA GLN A 65 21.23 11.38 16.80
C GLN A 65 20.92 11.42 18.30
N GLU A 66 20.17 10.46 18.81
CA GLU A 66 19.80 10.36 20.22
C GLU A 66 20.96 9.88 21.10
N GLN A 67 21.09 10.47 22.28
CA GLN A 67 21.91 9.95 23.38
C GLN A 67 21.16 8.81 24.09
N GLU A 68 21.83 8.05 24.97
CA GLU A 68 21.18 6.96 25.72
C GLU A 68 19.96 7.43 26.53
N SER A 69 20.04 8.62 27.13
CA SER A 69 18.92 9.23 27.88
C SER A 69 17.81 9.79 26.99
N GLN A 70 17.99 9.73 25.66
CA GLN A 70 17.09 10.31 24.67
C GLN A 70 16.45 9.26 23.74
N ARG A 71 16.66 7.96 23.96
CA ARG A 71 16.15 6.90 23.08
C ARG A 71 14.63 6.92 22.97
N GLY A 72 14.13 7.36 21.80
CA GLY A 72 12.71 7.59 21.49
C GLY A 72 12.31 9.07 21.44
N LEU A 73 13.23 10.00 21.73
CA LEU A 73 12.89 11.44 21.77
C LEU A 73 12.83 12.09 20.39
N ALA A 74 13.45 11.52 19.36
CA ALA A 74 13.26 11.96 17.99
C ALA A 74 11.78 11.81 17.57
N HIS A 75 11.23 10.62 17.81
CA HIS A 75 9.83 10.32 17.55
C HIS A 75 8.88 11.07 18.50
N PHE A 76 9.25 11.19 19.75
CA PHE A 76 8.47 12.00 20.70
C PHE A 76 8.38 13.47 20.27
N LEU A 77 9.48 14.03 19.76
CA LEU A 77 9.52 15.39 19.24
C LEU A 77 8.62 15.59 18.02
N GLU A 78 8.54 14.55 17.16
CA GLU A 78 7.61 14.53 16.04
C GLU A 78 6.17 14.79 16.52
N HIS A 79 5.69 14.07 17.52
CA HIS A 79 4.38 14.27 18.12
C HIS A 79 4.20 15.66 18.71
N MET A 80 5.22 16.19 19.37
CA MET A 80 5.16 17.52 19.99
C MET A 80 5.02 18.65 18.97
N CYS A 81 5.34 18.42 17.69
CA CYS A 81 5.07 19.38 16.63
C CYS A 81 3.58 19.64 16.41
N PHE A 82 2.72 18.75 16.85
CA PHE A 82 1.25 18.88 16.79
C PHE A 82 0.65 19.34 18.13
N ASN A 83 1.43 19.36 19.22
CA ASN A 83 0.99 19.63 20.60
C ASN A 83 1.45 20.99 21.14
N GLY A 84 1.50 21.99 20.28
CA GLY A 84 1.74 23.38 20.67
C GLY A 84 3.02 23.99 20.13
N THR A 85 2.80 25.04 19.37
CA THR A 85 3.84 25.90 18.84
C THR A 85 3.60 27.34 19.30
N LYS A 86 4.49 28.24 18.97
CA LYS A 86 4.41 29.66 19.35
C LYS A 86 3.12 30.33 18.85
N HIS A 87 2.72 30.03 17.61
CA HIS A 87 1.55 30.65 16.99
C HIS A 87 0.31 29.78 17.07
N PHE A 88 0.46 28.48 17.35
CA PHE A 88 -0.62 27.50 17.46
C PHE A 88 -0.51 26.77 18.80
N PRO A 89 -1.02 27.34 19.91
CA PRO A 89 -0.92 26.71 21.23
C PRO A 89 -1.81 25.47 21.36
N GLY A 90 -1.34 24.45 22.07
CA GLY A 90 -2.06 23.21 22.31
C GLY A 90 -2.48 22.53 21.02
N ASN A 91 -3.76 22.18 20.90
CA ASN A 91 -4.33 21.50 19.73
C ASN A 91 -4.82 22.45 18.61
N SER A 92 -4.57 23.76 18.72
CA SER A 92 -5.11 24.77 17.79
C SER A 92 -4.59 24.61 16.36
N LEU A 93 -3.41 24.02 16.15
CA LEU A 93 -2.88 23.70 14.83
C LEU A 93 -3.79 22.72 14.09
N ILE A 94 -4.13 21.60 14.71
CA ILE A 94 -5.00 20.57 14.12
C ILE A 94 -6.38 21.16 13.83
N THR A 95 -6.95 21.85 14.81
CA THR A 95 -8.25 22.53 14.66
C THR A 95 -8.26 23.51 13.48
N TYR A 96 -7.22 24.32 13.35
CA TYR A 96 -7.10 25.26 12.23
C TYR A 96 -6.98 24.54 10.89
N MET A 97 -6.11 23.53 10.78
CA MET A 97 -5.91 22.76 9.53
C MET A 97 -7.20 22.06 9.11
N GLU A 98 -7.90 21.43 10.02
CA GLU A 98 -9.21 20.83 9.72
C GLU A 98 -10.24 21.88 9.29
N SER A 99 -10.18 23.11 9.83
CA SER A 99 -11.08 24.20 9.44
C SER A 99 -10.90 24.66 7.99
N ILE A 100 -9.75 24.40 7.39
CA ILE A 100 -9.46 24.68 5.97
C ILE A 100 -9.54 23.44 5.08
N GLY A 101 -10.00 22.27 5.61
CA GLY A 101 -10.19 21.03 4.86
C GLY A 101 -8.94 20.12 4.82
N VAL A 102 -7.91 20.41 5.61
CA VAL A 102 -6.70 19.54 5.76
C VAL A 102 -6.92 18.59 6.92
N LYS A 103 -7.17 17.30 6.61
CA LYS A 103 -7.49 16.27 7.61
C LYS A 103 -6.22 15.78 8.31
N PHE A 104 -6.25 15.75 9.66
CA PHE A 104 -5.18 15.14 10.45
C PHE A 104 -5.06 13.63 10.19
N GLY A 105 -3.83 13.14 10.12
CA GLY A 105 -3.50 11.75 9.79
C GLY A 105 -3.50 11.42 8.29
N ALA A 106 -4.30 12.13 7.48
CA ALA A 106 -4.33 11.93 6.03
C ALA A 106 -3.54 12.98 5.25
N ASN A 107 -3.76 14.27 5.56
CA ASN A 107 -3.13 15.39 4.86
C ASN A 107 -2.11 16.16 5.73
N LEU A 108 -2.31 16.16 7.04
CA LEU A 108 -1.41 16.68 8.04
C LEU A 108 -0.80 15.50 8.77
N ASN A 109 0.48 15.23 8.54
CA ASN A 109 1.15 14.03 9.07
C ASN A 109 2.66 14.25 9.23
N ALA A 110 3.33 13.27 9.84
CA ALA A 110 4.78 13.22 9.94
C ALA A 110 5.26 11.77 10.04
N TYR A 111 6.55 11.57 9.92
CA TYR A 111 7.20 10.31 10.27
C TYR A 111 8.63 10.53 10.74
N THR A 112 9.09 9.66 11.63
CA THR A 112 10.47 9.59 12.11
C THR A 112 11.09 8.25 11.73
N SER A 113 12.27 8.29 11.12
CA SER A 113 13.12 7.15 10.84
C SER A 113 14.39 7.18 11.68
N THR A 114 15.33 6.31 11.36
CA THR A 114 16.65 6.28 12.04
C THR A 114 17.45 7.56 11.78
N ASP A 115 17.40 8.10 10.57
CA ASP A 115 18.26 9.18 10.08
C ASP A 115 17.49 10.41 9.56
N GLU A 116 16.18 10.40 9.62
CA GLU A 116 15.35 11.49 9.12
C GLU A 116 14.04 11.66 9.89
N THR A 117 13.51 12.87 9.86
CA THR A 117 12.14 13.19 10.29
C THR A 117 11.52 14.14 9.27
N VAL A 118 10.32 13.82 8.79
CA VAL A 118 9.64 14.61 7.76
C VAL A 118 8.22 14.93 8.21
N TYR A 119 7.82 16.18 8.03
CA TYR A 119 6.46 16.67 8.32
C TYR A 119 5.83 17.17 7.04
N ASN A 120 4.54 16.96 6.89
CA ASN A 120 3.80 17.42 5.72
C ASN A 120 2.44 18.02 6.05
N ILE A 121 2.07 19.02 5.24
CA ILE A 121 0.73 19.59 5.12
C ILE A 121 0.37 19.47 3.65
N SER A 122 -0.49 18.53 3.31
CA SER A 122 -0.82 18.22 1.92
C SER A 122 -2.24 18.67 1.55
N ASN A 123 -2.47 18.91 0.27
CA ASN A 123 -3.77 19.27 -0.27
C ASN A 123 -4.37 20.56 0.32
N VAL A 124 -3.52 21.55 0.59
CA VAL A 124 -3.95 22.88 1.10
C VAL A 124 -4.66 23.64 0.00
N PRO A 125 -5.87 24.21 0.23
CA PRO A 125 -6.54 25.04 -0.78
C PRO A 125 -5.78 26.35 -1.04
N THR A 126 -5.51 26.67 -2.31
CA THR A 126 -4.70 27.83 -2.71
C THR A 126 -5.49 29.11 -2.94
N GLU A 127 -6.82 29.03 -3.02
CA GLU A 127 -7.71 30.20 -3.20
C GLU A 127 -7.64 31.21 -2.05
N ARG A 128 -7.23 30.76 -0.86
CA ARG A 128 -7.09 31.60 0.34
C ARG A 128 -5.64 31.87 0.65
N ARG A 129 -5.16 33.06 0.35
CA ARG A 129 -3.81 33.49 0.66
C ARG A 129 -3.44 33.28 2.15
N SER A 130 -4.38 33.54 3.07
CA SER A 130 -4.16 33.33 4.51
C SER A 130 -3.91 31.86 4.88
N ALA A 131 -4.46 30.90 4.15
CA ALA A 131 -4.19 29.48 4.39
C ALA A 131 -2.72 29.14 4.02
N LEU A 132 -2.24 29.67 2.88
CA LEU A 132 -0.85 29.49 2.46
C LEU A 132 0.12 30.15 3.45
N ASP A 133 -0.14 31.40 3.86
CA ASP A 133 0.67 32.10 4.86
C ASP A 133 0.73 31.33 6.18
N SER A 134 -0.39 30.75 6.62
CA SER A 134 -0.43 29.93 7.83
C SER A 134 0.38 28.65 7.70
N CYS A 135 0.37 27.97 6.52
CA CYS A 135 1.19 26.79 6.30
C CYS A 135 2.69 27.11 6.38
N PHE A 136 3.15 28.21 5.79
CA PHE A 136 4.54 28.67 5.95
C PHE A 136 4.87 28.96 7.40
N LEU A 137 3.94 29.58 8.15
CA LEU A 137 4.14 29.85 9.57
C LEU A 137 4.24 28.56 10.39
N VAL A 138 3.42 27.56 10.07
CA VAL A 138 3.52 26.24 10.72
C VAL A 138 4.87 25.58 10.45
N LEU A 139 5.36 25.62 9.19
CA LEU A 139 6.70 25.08 8.88
C LEU A 139 7.79 25.81 9.70
N ALA A 140 7.67 27.13 9.86
CA ALA A 140 8.61 27.91 10.66
C ALA A 140 8.52 27.55 12.16
N ASP A 141 7.32 27.39 12.68
CA ASP A 141 7.09 26.96 14.06
C ASP A 141 7.68 25.56 14.32
N TRP A 142 7.46 24.60 13.42
CA TRP A 142 8.06 23.26 13.51
C TRP A 142 9.59 23.32 13.48
N ALA A 143 10.14 24.19 12.64
CA ALA A 143 11.58 24.33 12.47
C ALA A 143 12.29 24.87 13.73
N HIS A 144 11.71 25.85 14.44
CA HIS A 144 12.45 26.57 15.49
C HIS A 144 11.61 27.18 16.63
N ASP A 145 10.27 27.12 16.62
CA ASP A 145 9.40 27.82 17.59
C ASP A 145 8.42 26.83 18.30
N LEU A 146 8.82 25.56 18.56
CA LEU A 146 8.05 24.66 19.41
C LEU A 146 8.04 25.13 20.86
N THR A 147 6.87 25.07 21.52
CA THR A 147 6.74 25.46 22.94
C THR A 147 7.28 24.40 23.89
N LEU A 148 7.11 23.11 23.55
CA LEU A 148 7.49 21.97 24.37
C LEU A 148 7.03 22.10 25.82
N ASP A 149 5.73 22.43 26.00
CA ASP A 149 5.13 22.61 27.32
C ASP A 149 5.18 21.30 28.11
N GLY A 150 5.50 21.39 29.40
CA GLY A 150 5.70 20.22 30.24
C GLY A 150 4.43 19.40 30.44
N LYS A 151 3.25 20.03 30.46
CA LYS A 151 1.96 19.32 30.62
C LYS A 151 1.61 18.55 29.35
N GLU A 152 1.82 19.17 28.19
CA GLU A 152 1.60 18.49 26.90
C GLU A 152 2.59 17.33 26.70
N ILE A 153 3.87 17.50 27.08
CA ILE A 153 4.85 16.40 27.08
C ILE A 153 4.36 15.25 27.96
N ASP A 154 3.92 15.52 29.18
CA ASP A 154 3.49 14.45 30.09
C ASP A 154 2.22 13.74 29.62
N LYS A 155 1.29 14.48 28.97
CA LYS A 155 0.10 13.93 28.34
C LYS A 155 0.46 13.01 27.16
N GLU A 156 1.42 13.41 26.32
CA GLU A 156 1.80 12.69 25.11
C GLU A 156 2.49 11.36 25.39
N ARG A 157 3.08 11.16 26.58
CA ARG A 157 3.68 9.87 26.98
C ARG A 157 2.69 8.70 26.82
N GLY A 158 1.44 8.89 27.17
CA GLY A 158 0.38 7.89 27.03
C GLY A 158 0.05 7.57 25.57
N VAL A 159 0.04 8.58 24.70
CA VAL A 159 -0.21 8.42 23.27
C VAL A 159 0.92 7.62 22.61
N ILE A 160 2.18 7.97 22.88
CA ILE A 160 3.37 7.24 22.40
C ILE A 160 3.36 5.78 22.90
N GLU A 161 3.01 5.56 24.16
CA GLU A 161 2.89 4.20 24.69
C GLU A 161 1.77 3.41 23.99
N GLY A 162 0.64 4.05 23.66
CA GLY A 162 -0.42 3.47 22.86
C GLY A 162 0.03 3.09 21.46
N GLU A 163 0.78 3.97 20.81
CA GLU A 163 1.38 3.69 19.50
C GLU A 163 2.40 2.54 19.56
N TRP A 164 3.28 2.54 20.55
CA TRP A 164 4.22 1.46 20.77
C TRP A 164 3.50 0.11 20.85
N ARG A 165 2.42 0.00 21.64
CA ARG A 165 1.62 -1.22 21.72
C ARG A 165 1.03 -1.62 20.36
N HIS A 166 0.57 -0.65 19.60
CA HIS A 166 -0.03 -0.92 18.28
C HIS A 166 1.01 -1.37 17.25
N ARG A 167 2.20 -0.77 17.26
CA ARG A 167 3.28 -1.06 16.30
C ARG A 167 4.16 -2.24 16.68
N THR A 168 4.21 -2.63 17.95
CA THR A 168 5.09 -3.69 18.45
C THR A 168 4.49 -5.08 18.21
N GLY A 169 4.23 -5.41 16.94
CA GLY A 169 3.86 -6.78 16.52
C GLY A 169 5.08 -7.69 16.44
N ALA A 170 4.86 -8.98 16.19
CA ALA A 170 5.90 -10.02 16.17
C ALA A 170 7.11 -9.64 15.31
N ASN A 171 6.90 -9.17 14.07
CA ASN A 171 8.00 -8.78 13.18
C ASN A 171 8.87 -7.65 13.75
N TYR A 172 8.28 -6.68 14.45
CA TYR A 172 9.03 -5.61 15.09
C TYR A 172 9.89 -6.16 16.24
N ARG A 173 9.31 -6.97 17.13
CA ARG A 173 10.03 -7.59 18.24
C ARG A 173 11.18 -8.48 17.77
N LEU A 174 10.97 -9.26 16.70
CA LEU A 174 11.97 -10.11 16.08
C LEU A 174 13.11 -9.29 15.48
N LEU A 175 12.79 -8.18 14.80
CA LEU A 175 13.80 -7.27 14.27
C LEU A 175 14.58 -6.60 15.39
N GLU A 176 13.93 -6.11 16.45
CA GLU A 176 14.57 -5.49 17.61
C GLU A 176 15.55 -6.46 18.30
N LYS A 177 15.16 -7.74 18.47
CA LYS A 177 16.03 -8.78 19.00
C LYS A 177 17.25 -9.05 18.11
N SER A 178 17.05 -9.02 16.79
CA SER A 178 18.11 -9.31 15.80
C SER A 178 19.03 -8.12 15.54
N ALA A 179 18.57 -6.88 15.77
CA ALA A 179 19.30 -5.67 15.37
C ALA A 179 20.73 -5.58 15.92
N PRO A 180 21.04 -5.94 17.19
CA PRO A 180 22.41 -5.91 17.68
C PRO A 180 23.37 -6.83 16.92
N ALA A 181 22.90 -7.98 16.45
CA ALA A 181 23.68 -8.92 15.64
C ALA A 181 23.84 -8.45 14.19
N LEU A 182 22.76 -7.96 13.59
CA LEU A 182 22.74 -7.48 12.19
C LEU A 182 23.60 -6.23 11.99
N TYR A 183 23.63 -5.35 12.98
CA TYR A 183 24.31 -4.05 12.92
C TYR A 183 25.48 -3.95 13.90
N GLN A 184 26.17 -5.07 14.15
CA GLN A 184 27.31 -5.09 15.07
C GLN A 184 28.31 -3.96 14.77
N GLY A 185 28.60 -3.15 15.76
CA GLY A 185 29.51 -2.00 15.65
C GLY A 185 28.88 -0.75 15.02
N SER A 186 27.55 -0.71 14.84
CA SER A 186 26.81 0.43 14.32
C SER A 186 25.66 0.82 15.25
N LEU A 187 25.37 2.12 15.33
CA LEU A 187 24.24 2.65 16.10
C LEU A 187 22.88 2.17 15.60
N TYR A 188 22.75 1.70 14.36
CA TYR A 188 21.51 1.10 13.84
C TYR A 188 21.02 -0.09 14.68
N GLY A 189 21.95 -0.81 15.33
CA GLY A 189 21.62 -1.93 16.24
C GLY A 189 20.92 -1.52 17.53
N GLU A 190 20.93 -0.22 17.88
CA GLU A 190 20.48 0.27 19.18
C GLU A 190 19.48 1.42 19.10
N ARG A 191 19.27 2.02 17.94
CA ARG A 191 18.49 3.26 17.77
C ARG A 191 17.21 3.03 16.97
N MET A 192 16.36 2.10 17.45
CA MET A 192 15.01 1.94 16.89
C MET A 192 14.20 3.24 17.09
N PRO A 193 13.49 3.75 16.06
CA PRO A 193 12.83 5.07 16.12
C PRO A 193 11.85 5.27 17.27
N ILE A 194 11.03 4.26 17.61
CA ILE A 194 10.08 4.37 18.71
C ILE A 194 10.77 4.38 20.10
N GLY A 195 12.05 3.98 20.14
CA GLY A 195 12.91 4.04 21.30
C GLY A 195 12.57 3.07 22.43
N LEU A 196 13.02 3.42 23.64
CA LEU A 196 12.78 2.63 24.84
C LEU A 196 11.64 3.21 25.68
N MET A 197 10.63 2.40 25.97
CA MET A 197 9.51 2.84 26.81
C MET A 197 9.94 3.23 28.22
N SER A 198 11.04 2.65 28.76
CA SER A 198 11.65 3.09 30.02
C SER A 198 12.17 4.53 29.97
N VAL A 199 12.66 4.98 28.82
CA VAL A 199 13.07 6.37 28.60
C VAL A 199 11.85 7.23 28.33
N VAL A 200 10.99 6.85 27.39
CA VAL A 200 9.79 7.61 26.99
C VAL A 200 8.90 7.96 28.19
N LYS A 201 8.70 7.03 29.11
CA LYS A 201 7.88 7.26 30.32
C LYS A 201 8.53 8.17 31.35
N ASN A 202 9.87 8.25 31.41
CA ASN A 202 10.58 8.82 32.55
C ASN A 202 11.58 9.94 32.20
N PHE A 203 11.81 10.27 30.93
CA PHE A 203 12.76 11.31 30.56
C PHE A 203 12.39 12.66 31.17
N LYS A 204 13.39 13.46 31.50
CA LYS A 204 13.19 14.83 31.96
C LYS A 204 12.91 15.76 30.77
N HIS A 205 11.94 16.64 30.86
CA HIS A 205 11.56 17.58 29.77
C HIS A 205 12.77 18.30 29.15
N LYS A 206 13.81 18.53 29.92
CA LYS A 206 15.07 19.11 29.48
C LYS A 206 15.73 18.27 28.36
N GLU A 207 15.64 16.95 28.40
CA GLU A 207 16.29 16.06 27.40
C GLU A 207 15.67 16.25 26.03
N LEU A 208 14.35 16.36 25.96
CA LEU A 208 13.61 16.65 24.71
C LEU A 208 13.96 18.04 24.17
N ARG A 209 13.95 19.06 25.06
CA ARG A 209 14.36 20.42 24.68
C ARG A 209 15.81 20.50 24.21
N ASN A 210 16.71 19.68 24.80
CA ASN A 210 18.11 19.60 24.37
C ASN A 210 18.23 18.98 22.99
N TYR A 211 17.49 17.90 22.71
CA TYR A 211 17.45 17.26 21.38
C TYR A 211 16.98 18.25 20.32
N TYR A 212 15.85 18.94 20.57
CA TYR A 212 15.33 19.97 19.67
C TYR A 212 16.35 21.08 19.38
N LYS A 213 16.91 21.69 20.41
CA LYS A 213 17.92 22.76 20.28
C LYS A 213 19.20 22.34 19.57
N GLN A 214 19.59 21.08 19.73
CA GLN A 214 20.82 20.55 19.13
C GLN A 214 20.66 20.26 17.65
N TRP A 215 19.51 19.76 17.23
CA TRP A 215 19.36 19.12 15.94
C TRP A 215 18.41 19.84 14.97
N TYR A 216 17.40 20.57 15.47
CA TYR A 216 16.45 21.32 14.66
C TYR A 216 16.98 22.73 14.39
N HIS A 217 17.71 22.86 13.30
CA HIS A 217 18.27 24.12 12.87
C HIS A 217 18.47 24.15 11.34
N PRO A 218 18.57 25.36 10.74
CA PRO A 218 18.51 25.54 9.29
C PRO A 218 19.43 24.64 8.47
N SER A 219 20.66 24.38 8.91
CA SER A 219 21.61 23.55 8.12
C SER A 219 21.25 22.06 8.04
N ASN A 220 20.30 21.60 8.87
CA ASN A 220 19.75 20.23 8.81
C ASN A 220 18.36 20.15 8.19
N GLN A 221 17.84 21.27 7.66
CA GLN A 221 16.44 21.41 7.25
C GLN A 221 16.30 21.71 5.76
N CYS A 222 15.24 21.18 5.20
CA CYS A 222 14.79 21.50 3.85
C CYS A 222 13.31 21.86 3.84
N ILE A 223 12.95 22.98 3.21
CA ILE A 223 11.57 23.37 2.96
C ILE A 223 11.20 22.99 1.53
N ILE A 224 10.09 22.31 1.37
CA ILE A 224 9.61 21.85 0.07
C ILE A 224 8.18 22.37 -0.11
N VAL A 225 7.90 23.03 -1.22
CA VAL A 225 6.57 23.53 -1.56
C VAL A 225 6.25 23.21 -3.00
N VAL A 226 5.18 22.46 -3.21
CA VAL A 226 4.73 22.08 -4.57
C VAL A 226 3.23 22.31 -4.70
N GLY A 227 2.80 22.91 -5.79
CA GLY A 227 1.38 23.07 -6.06
C GLY A 227 1.03 24.28 -6.92
N ASP A 228 -0.25 24.60 -6.95
CA ASP A 228 -0.77 25.77 -7.64
C ASP A 228 -0.49 27.02 -6.81
N ILE A 229 0.78 27.39 -6.77
CA ILE A 229 1.32 28.51 -6.01
C ILE A 229 2.42 29.22 -6.81
N ASP A 230 2.46 30.55 -6.75
CA ASP A 230 3.56 31.31 -7.36
C ASP A 230 4.90 30.99 -6.68
N PRO A 231 5.88 30.45 -7.41
CA PRO A 231 7.18 30.11 -6.85
C PRO A 231 7.94 31.32 -6.28
N ALA A 232 7.78 32.50 -6.85
CA ALA A 232 8.43 33.71 -6.34
C ALA A 232 7.88 34.13 -4.97
N TYR A 233 6.56 34.00 -4.79
CA TYR A 233 5.92 34.21 -3.51
C TYR A 233 6.38 33.18 -2.47
N ALA A 234 6.40 31.90 -2.83
CA ALA A 234 6.82 30.84 -1.92
C ALA A 234 8.28 31.03 -1.46
N VAL A 235 9.21 31.31 -2.39
CA VAL A 235 10.60 31.61 -2.06
C VAL A 235 10.71 32.87 -1.19
N GLY A 236 9.93 33.92 -1.48
CA GLY A 236 9.86 35.12 -0.66
C GLY A 236 9.47 34.84 0.80
N LYS A 237 8.45 33.96 1.01
CA LYS A 237 8.03 33.54 2.35
C LYS A 237 9.09 32.69 3.06
N ILE A 238 9.78 31.81 2.34
CA ILE A 238 10.90 31.04 2.90
C ILE A 238 12.01 31.98 3.37
N VAL A 239 12.41 32.96 2.56
CA VAL A 239 13.44 33.96 2.95
C VAL A 239 12.98 34.79 4.13
N GLU A 240 11.74 35.24 4.14
CA GLU A 240 11.15 36.08 5.23
C GLU A 240 11.19 35.34 6.57
N LEU A 241 10.72 34.06 6.61
CA LEU A 241 10.53 33.35 7.85
C LEU A 241 11.79 32.60 8.34
N PHE A 242 12.63 32.16 7.44
CA PHE A 242 13.78 31.30 7.78
C PHE A 242 15.15 32.01 7.60
N GLY A 243 15.23 33.06 6.82
CA GLY A 243 16.51 33.67 6.45
C GLY A 243 17.33 34.23 7.62
N ASN A 244 16.68 34.67 8.68
CA ASN A 244 17.31 35.23 9.88
C ASN A 244 17.52 34.22 11.01
N VAL A 245 17.03 32.99 10.86
CA VAL A 245 17.20 31.93 11.86
C VAL A 245 18.65 31.49 11.93
N LYS A 246 19.20 31.45 13.12
CA LYS A 246 20.63 31.14 13.33
C LYS A 246 20.82 29.69 13.73
N ASN A 247 21.83 29.07 13.18
CA ASN A 247 22.31 27.79 13.70
C ASN A 247 22.87 27.94 15.13
N PRO A 248 22.78 26.90 15.96
CA PRO A 248 23.45 26.89 17.25
C PRO A 248 24.95 27.19 17.11
N LYS A 249 25.54 27.92 18.05
CA LYS A 249 27.00 28.23 18.01
C LYS A 249 27.89 26.99 17.94
N ASN A 250 27.43 25.88 18.51
CA ASN A 250 28.13 24.60 18.56
C ASN A 250 27.31 23.54 17.79
N ALA A 251 26.71 23.88 16.65
CA ALA A 251 26.01 22.95 15.81
C ALA A 251 26.95 21.79 15.42
N LYS A 252 26.54 20.59 15.70
CA LYS A 252 27.27 19.39 15.27
C LYS A 252 26.84 19.02 13.86
N PRO A 253 27.77 18.62 13.00
CA PRO A 253 27.38 18.00 11.74
C PRO A 253 26.61 16.69 11.99
N VAL A 254 25.70 16.37 11.11
CA VAL A 254 25.10 15.04 11.09
C VAL A 254 26.08 14.10 10.41
N GLU A 255 26.64 13.20 11.21
CA GLU A 255 27.59 12.20 10.69
C GLU A 255 26.85 11.02 10.09
N LYS A 256 27.35 10.50 8.97
CA LYS A 256 26.83 9.29 8.34
C LYS A 256 27.21 8.09 9.21
N VAL A 257 26.23 7.43 9.79
CA VAL A 257 26.43 6.20 10.55
C VAL A 257 26.66 5.05 9.58
N VAL A 258 27.78 4.36 9.73
CA VAL A 258 28.18 3.26 8.84
C VAL A 258 27.77 1.91 9.44
N VAL A 259 27.37 0.98 8.58
CA VAL A 259 27.25 -0.45 8.93
C VAL A 259 28.54 -1.14 8.47
N PRO A 260 29.36 -1.67 9.39
CA PRO A 260 30.61 -2.32 9.02
C PRO A 260 30.42 -3.57 8.17
N ASP A 261 31.45 -3.91 7.40
CA ASP A 261 31.57 -5.22 6.79
C ASP A 261 31.66 -6.32 7.84
N ASN A 262 31.19 -7.52 7.50
CA ASN A 262 31.47 -8.73 8.25
C ASN A 262 32.34 -9.67 7.41
N GLU A 263 33.40 -10.22 8.00
CA GLU A 263 34.26 -11.19 7.33
C GLU A 263 33.70 -12.61 7.41
N GLU A 264 32.96 -12.93 8.47
CA GLU A 264 32.23 -14.17 8.67
C GLU A 264 30.73 -13.98 8.47
N ILE A 265 30.02 -15.05 8.12
CA ILE A 265 28.57 -15.02 7.94
C ILE A 265 27.88 -14.60 9.25
N ILE A 266 27.06 -13.58 9.21
CA ILE A 266 26.13 -13.29 10.30
C ILE A 266 24.91 -14.22 10.13
N SER A 267 24.66 -15.06 11.14
CA SER A 267 23.47 -15.92 11.17
C SER A 267 22.63 -15.59 12.39
N CYS A 268 21.37 -15.23 12.17
CA CYS A 268 20.43 -14.85 13.21
C CYS A 268 19.09 -15.55 13.00
N MET A 269 18.58 -16.18 14.04
CA MET A 269 17.26 -16.83 14.03
C MET A 269 16.52 -16.47 15.30
N GLU A 270 15.35 -15.89 15.13
CA GLU A 270 14.51 -15.46 16.23
C GLU A 270 13.08 -15.99 16.08
N THR A 271 12.47 -16.30 17.21
CA THR A 271 11.10 -16.77 17.28
C THR A 271 10.21 -15.84 18.11
N ASP A 272 8.93 -15.81 17.77
CA ASP A 272 7.92 -15.07 18.51
C ASP A 272 6.60 -15.85 18.48
N ARG A 273 5.86 -15.82 19.60
CA ARG A 273 4.60 -16.56 19.74
C ARG A 273 3.51 -16.09 18.79
N GLU A 274 3.51 -14.79 18.46
CA GLU A 274 2.52 -14.17 17.57
C GLU A 274 2.97 -14.13 16.10
N GLN A 275 4.17 -14.64 15.79
CA GLN A 275 4.63 -14.78 14.41
C GLN A 275 3.84 -15.90 13.72
N SER A 276 3.30 -15.61 12.53
CA SER A 276 2.44 -16.57 11.80
C SER A 276 3.13 -17.26 10.63
N ASN A 277 4.26 -16.73 10.15
CA ASN A 277 4.96 -17.26 8.98
C ASN A 277 6.44 -17.49 9.29
N ILE A 278 7.06 -18.42 8.54
CA ILE A 278 8.50 -18.67 8.60
C ILE A 278 9.15 -17.88 7.47
N SER A 279 9.84 -16.80 7.79
CA SER A 279 10.57 -15.98 6.82
C SER A 279 12.06 -16.28 6.90
N VAL A 280 12.65 -16.71 5.78
CA VAL A 280 14.08 -17.01 5.65
C VAL A 280 14.70 -16.02 4.67
N ARG A 281 15.77 -15.32 5.09
CA ARG A 281 16.45 -14.32 4.27
C ARG A 281 17.90 -14.67 4.06
N LEU A 282 18.34 -14.57 2.83
CA LEU A 282 19.75 -14.56 2.42
C LEU A 282 20.07 -13.16 1.90
N MET A 283 21.05 -12.49 2.48
CA MET A 283 21.40 -11.12 2.13
C MET A 283 22.91 -10.99 1.87
N TYR A 284 23.25 -10.23 0.85
CA TYR A 284 24.63 -9.83 0.52
C TYR A 284 24.72 -8.32 0.69
N LYS A 285 25.38 -7.85 1.78
CA LYS A 285 25.60 -6.43 2.01
C LYS A 285 26.59 -5.87 1.00
N HIS A 286 26.33 -4.71 0.47
CA HIS A 286 27.25 -3.97 -0.39
C HIS A 286 27.07 -2.46 -0.21
N ASP A 287 28.03 -1.68 -0.73
CA ASP A 287 27.89 -0.25 -0.77
C ASP A 287 26.88 0.14 -1.85
N GLY A 288 26.02 1.11 -1.58
CA GLY A 288 25.20 1.72 -2.59
C GLY A 288 26.02 2.53 -3.58
N LEU A 289 25.35 3.17 -4.56
CA LEU A 289 26.02 4.06 -5.48
C LEU A 289 26.73 5.21 -4.75
N GLU A 290 28.00 5.49 -5.11
CA GLU A 290 28.75 6.59 -4.52
C GLU A 290 28.02 7.93 -4.65
N ASP A 291 28.01 8.73 -3.57
CA ASP A 291 27.27 10.01 -3.54
C ASP A 291 27.67 10.96 -4.69
N ALA A 292 28.94 10.91 -5.14
CA ALA A 292 29.44 11.70 -6.27
C ALA A 292 28.81 11.31 -7.62
N LEU A 293 28.29 10.09 -7.74
CA LEU A 293 27.70 9.57 -8.97
C LEU A 293 26.18 9.74 -9.03
N LYS A 294 25.52 10.00 -7.91
CA LYS A 294 24.07 10.12 -7.84
C LYS A 294 23.51 11.26 -8.71
N GLY A 295 24.24 12.35 -8.88
CA GLY A 295 23.87 13.45 -9.75
C GLY A 295 24.16 13.23 -11.24
N THR A 296 24.53 12.01 -11.66
CA THR A 296 24.90 11.67 -13.04
C THR A 296 24.01 10.59 -13.65
N THR A 297 24.17 10.31 -14.93
CA THR A 297 23.44 9.23 -15.62
C THR A 297 23.72 7.84 -15.02
N SER A 298 24.81 7.68 -14.27
CA SER A 298 25.12 6.44 -13.54
C SER A 298 24.04 6.07 -12.51
N TYR A 299 23.34 7.05 -11.95
CA TYR A 299 22.20 6.79 -11.05
C TYR A 299 21.10 6.00 -11.78
N PHE A 300 20.70 6.44 -12.95
CA PHE A 300 19.65 5.78 -13.73
C PHE A 300 20.10 4.43 -14.30
N GLU A 301 21.39 4.29 -14.61
CA GLU A 301 21.95 3.02 -15.07
C GLU A 301 21.98 1.99 -13.93
N ASP A 302 22.41 2.37 -12.73
CA ASP A 302 22.40 1.50 -11.55
C ASP A 302 20.96 1.06 -11.19
N GLU A 303 20.02 2.00 -11.16
CA GLU A 303 18.60 1.69 -10.94
C GLU A 303 17.99 0.78 -12.02
N TYR A 304 18.39 0.97 -13.27
CA TYR A 304 17.97 0.09 -14.36
C TYR A 304 18.52 -1.32 -14.19
N LEU A 305 19.82 -1.47 -13.91
CA LEU A 305 20.46 -2.76 -13.68
C LEU A 305 19.85 -3.52 -12.48
N LYS A 306 19.60 -2.82 -11.36
CA LYS A 306 18.87 -3.36 -10.21
C LYS A 306 17.52 -3.95 -10.61
N ARG A 307 16.75 -3.19 -11.40
CA ARG A 307 15.42 -3.62 -11.87
C ARG A 307 15.48 -4.79 -12.84
N MET A 308 16.44 -4.83 -13.76
CA MET A 308 16.61 -5.95 -14.70
C MET A 308 16.95 -7.22 -13.95
N VAL A 309 17.95 -7.19 -13.07
CA VAL A 309 18.34 -8.36 -12.26
C VAL A 309 17.17 -8.84 -11.40
N ALA A 310 16.50 -7.95 -10.67
CA ALA A 310 15.36 -8.31 -9.83
C ALA A 310 14.21 -8.91 -10.64
N SER A 311 13.85 -8.32 -11.79
CA SER A 311 12.76 -8.78 -12.64
C SER A 311 13.01 -10.19 -13.18
N MET A 312 14.19 -10.44 -13.75
CA MET A 312 14.53 -11.74 -14.32
C MET A 312 14.67 -12.81 -13.26
N LEU A 313 15.32 -12.49 -12.15
CA LEU A 313 15.48 -13.44 -11.04
C LEU A 313 14.13 -13.79 -10.40
N ASN A 314 13.26 -12.82 -10.17
CA ASN A 314 11.94 -13.06 -9.61
C ASN A 314 11.05 -13.92 -10.52
N SER A 315 11.20 -13.83 -11.83
CA SER A 315 10.54 -14.74 -12.76
C SER A 315 10.98 -16.19 -12.53
N ARG A 316 12.30 -16.44 -12.42
CA ARG A 316 12.84 -17.77 -12.10
C ARG A 316 12.39 -18.28 -10.72
N LEU A 317 12.45 -17.40 -9.71
CA LEU A 317 12.05 -17.75 -8.34
C LEU A 317 10.56 -18.07 -8.23
N SER A 318 9.73 -17.42 -9.03
CA SER A 318 8.29 -17.75 -9.12
C SER A 318 8.07 -19.14 -9.72
N ASP A 319 8.82 -19.52 -10.74
CA ASP A 319 8.77 -20.88 -11.32
C ASP A 319 9.26 -21.94 -10.32
N LEU A 320 10.32 -21.63 -9.56
CA LEU A 320 10.82 -22.51 -8.51
C LEU A 320 9.81 -22.74 -7.39
N ALA A 321 9.12 -21.70 -6.95
CA ALA A 321 8.15 -21.78 -5.86
C ALA A 321 6.92 -22.65 -6.23
N GLN A 322 6.66 -22.86 -7.52
CA GLN A 322 5.59 -23.73 -8.01
C GLN A 322 6.03 -25.19 -8.19
N GLN A 323 7.29 -25.55 -7.98
CA GLN A 323 7.71 -26.94 -8.04
C GLN A 323 7.11 -27.73 -6.87
N PRO A 324 6.68 -29.00 -7.11
CA PRO A 324 6.03 -29.80 -6.05
C PRO A 324 6.89 -30.00 -4.81
N ASP A 325 8.20 -30.07 -4.98
CA ASP A 325 9.20 -30.28 -3.93
C ASP A 325 9.80 -28.98 -3.36
N ALA A 326 9.31 -27.81 -3.80
CA ALA A 326 9.80 -26.52 -3.31
C ALA A 326 9.69 -26.43 -1.77
N PRO A 327 10.76 -26.03 -1.08
CA PRO A 327 10.77 -25.95 0.39
C PRO A 327 10.07 -24.68 0.92
N PHE A 328 9.65 -23.80 0.04
CA PHE A 328 8.97 -22.56 0.33
C PHE A 328 7.71 -22.41 -0.52
N THR A 329 6.79 -21.57 -0.06
CA THR A 329 5.55 -21.24 -0.78
C THR A 329 5.71 -20.03 -1.68
N SER A 330 6.66 -19.17 -1.35
CA SER A 330 7.06 -18.02 -2.17
C SER A 330 8.50 -17.66 -1.89
N VAL A 331 9.16 -17.08 -2.89
CA VAL A 331 10.51 -16.52 -2.75
C VAL A 331 10.67 -15.36 -3.72
N HIS A 332 11.33 -14.30 -3.29
CA HIS A 332 11.63 -13.14 -4.14
C HIS A 332 12.99 -12.53 -3.81
N ALA A 333 13.57 -11.84 -4.78
CA ALA A 333 14.82 -11.12 -4.64
C ALA A 333 14.64 -9.62 -4.87
N ALA A 334 15.40 -8.80 -4.15
CA ALA A 334 15.44 -7.35 -4.32
C ALA A 334 16.80 -6.81 -3.90
N ASP A 335 17.24 -5.73 -4.52
CA ASP A 335 18.38 -4.93 -4.08
C ASP A 335 17.86 -3.61 -3.52
N ARG A 336 18.16 -3.34 -2.26
CA ARG A 336 17.67 -2.17 -1.51
C ARG A 336 18.45 -1.98 -0.21
N SER A 337 18.19 -0.90 0.50
CA SER A 337 18.79 -0.61 1.80
C SER A 337 18.76 -1.81 2.74
N PHE A 338 19.84 -2.03 3.46
CA PHE A 338 19.96 -3.10 4.43
C PHE A 338 19.04 -2.87 5.63
N MET A 339 17.79 -3.29 5.45
CA MET A 339 16.71 -3.20 6.44
C MET A 339 16.50 -1.75 6.96
N LEU A 340 17.05 -1.39 8.13
CA LEU A 340 16.92 -0.07 8.73
C LEU A 340 17.99 0.93 8.24
N ALA A 341 19.10 0.45 7.68
CA ALA A 341 20.27 1.27 7.40
C ALA A 341 20.26 1.79 5.97
N LYS A 342 19.98 3.06 5.75
CA LYS A 342 20.12 3.73 4.45
C LYS A 342 21.57 3.92 3.99
N SER A 343 22.53 3.80 4.90
CA SER A 343 23.95 3.93 4.61
C SER A 343 24.60 2.68 3.99
N ARG A 344 23.83 1.59 3.89
CA ARG A 344 24.27 0.30 3.35
C ARG A 344 23.17 -0.37 2.58
N ASP A 345 23.46 -0.90 1.39
CA ASP A 345 22.54 -1.70 0.60
C ASP A 345 22.73 -3.20 0.84
N ALA A 346 21.73 -3.98 0.46
CA ALA A 346 21.81 -5.43 0.44
C ALA A 346 21.00 -6.01 -0.70
N PHE A 347 21.62 -6.86 -1.48
CA PHE A 347 20.93 -7.74 -2.39
C PHE A 347 20.41 -8.94 -1.59
N GLN A 348 19.08 -9.10 -1.56
CA GLN A 348 18.45 -10.04 -0.65
C GLN A 348 17.44 -10.95 -1.35
N PHE A 349 17.42 -12.19 -0.85
CA PHE A 349 16.40 -13.20 -1.16
C PHE A 349 15.56 -13.41 0.10
N ILE A 350 14.26 -13.43 -0.06
CA ILE A 350 13.29 -13.64 1.03
C ILE A 350 12.36 -14.76 0.64
N ALA A 351 12.41 -15.86 1.38
CA ALA A 351 11.54 -17.01 1.19
C ALA A 351 10.55 -17.15 2.35
N MET A 352 9.31 -17.54 2.04
CA MET A 352 8.32 -18.02 3.01
C MET A 352 8.42 -19.53 3.06
N ALA A 353 9.18 -20.05 4.02
CA ALA A 353 9.46 -21.47 4.15
C ALA A 353 8.22 -22.25 4.61
N LYS A 354 8.12 -23.50 4.16
CA LYS A 354 7.22 -24.48 4.72
C LYS A 354 7.72 -24.93 6.10
N SER A 355 6.84 -25.48 6.94
CA SER A 355 7.22 -26.01 8.26
C SER A 355 8.34 -27.05 8.15
N GLY A 356 9.37 -26.93 8.98
CA GLY A 356 10.54 -27.80 8.98
C GLY A 356 11.47 -27.67 7.78
N LYS A 357 11.29 -26.67 6.88
CA LYS A 357 12.03 -26.52 5.62
C LYS A 357 12.95 -25.29 5.55
N VAL A 358 13.35 -24.75 6.68
CA VAL A 358 14.22 -23.56 6.74
C VAL A 358 15.59 -23.80 6.11
N ALA A 359 16.25 -24.91 6.45
CA ALA A 359 17.57 -25.26 5.90
C ALA A 359 17.51 -25.51 4.39
N GLU A 360 16.50 -26.26 3.93
CA GLU A 360 16.31 -26.53 2.50
C GLU A 360 15.99 -25.24 1.73
N SER A 361 15.22 -24.33 2.32
CA SER A 361 14.92 -23.01 1.71
C SER A 361 16.22 -22.21 1.52
N MET A 362 17.08 -22.18 2.52
CA MET A 362 18.39 -21.51 2.43
C MET A 362 19.26 -22.15 1.35
N GLN A 363 19.28 -23.47 1.29
CA GLN A 363 20.04 -24.24 0.29
C GLN A 363 19.56 -23.93 -1.13
N TRP A 364 18.24 -23.87 -1.36
CA TRP A 364 17.69 -23.55 -2.68
C TRP A 364 17.98 -22.11 -3.09
N MET A 365 17.81 -21.14 -2.21
CA MET A 365 18.16 -19.74 -2.50
C MET A 365 19.64 -19.59 -2.85
N SER A 366 20.54 -20.17 -2.07
CA SER A 366 21.98 -20.07 -2.31
C SER A 366 22.40 -20.78 -3.61
N ARG A 367 21.73 -21.88 -3.99
CA ARG A 367 21.90 -22.56 -5.27
C ARG A 367 21.50 -21.68 -6.44
N GLU A 368 20.39 -20.93 -6.33
CA GLU A 368 19.95 -19.99 -7.38
C GLU A 368 20.89 -18.80 -7.55
N VAL A 369 21.47 -18.31 -6.45
CA VAL A 369 22.57 -17.33 -6.53
C VAL A 369 23.72 -17.87 -7.35
N LYS A 370 24.16 -19.12 -7.09
CA LYS A 370 25.23 -19.78 -7.85
C LYS A 370 24.86 -19.93 -9.33
N ARG A 371 23.62 -20.33 -9.62
CA ARG A 371 23.14 -20.43 -11.02
C ARG A 371 23.22 -19.10 -11.74
N ALA A 372 22.74 -18.03 -11.12
CA ALA A 372 22.80 -16.70 -11.68
C ALA A 372 24.24 -16.21 -11.90
N GLN A 373 25.17 -16.49 -10.97
CA GLN A 373 26.57 -16.16 -11.13
C GLN A 373 27.24 -16.96 -12.26
N GLN A 374 26.99 -18.26 -12.34
CA GLN A 374 27.72 -19.17 -13.24
C GLN A 374 27.23 -19.06 -14.67
N TYR A 375 25.95 -18.89 -14.88
CA TYR A 375 25.33 -18.95 -16.21
C TYR A 375 24.68 -17.63 -16.63
N GLY A 376 24.50 -16.71 -15.71
CA GLY A 376 23.81 -15.44 -15.99
C GLY A 376 22.32 -15.63 -16.35
N PHE A 377 21.81 -14.65 -17.07
CA PHE A 377 20.46 -14.61 -17.63
C PHE A 377 20.50 -14.85 -19.14
N THR A 378 19.34 -15.04 -19.76
CA THR A 378 19.17 -15.26 -21.20
C THR A 378 18.65 -13.99 -21.89
N GLU A 379 18.84 -13.88 -23.20
CA GLU A 379 18.29 -12.79 -24.01
C GLU A 379 16.75 -12.73 -23.94
N GLY A 380 16.09 -13.89 -23.84
CA GLY A 380 14.63 -13.97 -23.70
C GLY A 380 14.13 -13.34 -22.40
N GLU A 381 14.82 -13.58 -21.29
CA GLU A 381 14.52 -12.99 -19.99
C GLU A 381 14.74 -11.48 -20.01
N LEU A 382 15.90 -11.02 -20.54
CA LEU A 382 16.23 -9.59 -20.64
C LEU A 382 15.22 -8.86 -21.52
N ARG A 383 14.83 -9.44 -22.66
CA ARG A 383 13.82 -8.86 -23.54
C ARG A 383 12.50 -8.63 -22.81
N ARG A 384 12.01 -9.61 -22.07
CA ARG A 384 10.75 -9.45 -21.29
C ARG A 384 10.88 -8.43 -20.17
N ALA A 385 11.98 -8.44 -19.44
CA ALA A 385 12.24 -7.45 -18.39
C ALA A 385 12.28 -6.02 -18.96
N ARG A 386 12.93 -5.83 -20.12
CA ARG A 386 12.95 -4.56 -20.86
C ARG A 386 11.57 -4.11 -21.27
N LEU A 387 10.77 -4.98 -21.90
CA LEU A 387 9.41 -4.66 -22.32
C LEU A 387 8.54 -4.19 -21.14
N ASN A 388 8.64 -4.88 -20.00
CA ASN A 388 7.93 -4.47 -18.79
C ASN A 388 8.37 -3.10 -18.27
N TYR A 389 9.68 -2.85 -18.30
CA TYR A 389 10.22 -1.57 -17.85
C TYR A 389 9.88 -0.43 -18.81
N GLU A 390 9.99 -0.67 -20.12
CA GLU A 390 9.59 0.27 -21.18
C GLU A 390 8.12 0.66 -21.05
N SER A 391 7.21 -0.33 -20.89
CA SER A 391 5.79 -0.06 -20.66
C SER A 391 5.54 0.83 -19.44
N ALA A 392 6.29 0.59 -18.34
CA ALA A 392 6.19 1.43 -17.15
C ALA A 392 6.71 2.87 -17.37
N VAL A 393 7.81 3.03 -18.12
CA VAL A 393 8.39 4.33 -18.44
C VAL A 393 7.47 5.11 -19.38
N GLU A 394 6.91 4.45 -20.41
CA GLU A 394 5.92 5.05 -21.30
C GLU A 394 4.67 5.52 -20.53
N LYS A 395 4.18 4.71 -19.60
CA LYS A 395 3.07 5.09 -18.74
C LYS A 395 3.40 6.30 -17.88
N MET A 396 4.54 6.30 -17.20
CA MET A 396 5.01 7.43 -16.39
C MET A 396 5.08 8.73 -17.22
N TYR A 397 5.64 8.66 -18.42
CA TYR A 397 5.76 9.83 -19.30
C TYR A 397 4.41 10.32 -19.82
N ARG A 398 3.52 9.41 -20.19
CA ARG A 398 2.14 9.72 -20.62
C ARG A 398 1.34 10.41 -19.53
N GLU A 399 1.47 9.96 -18.29
CA GLU A 399 0.73 10.45 -17.13
C GLU A 399 1.43 11.62 -16.38
N ARG A 400 2.54 12.15 -16.90
CA ARG A 400 3.36 13.18 -16.22
C ARG A 400 2.59 14.43 -15.82
N ASP A 401 1.57 14.81 -16.59
CA ASP A 401 0.75 16.00 -16.30
C ASP A 401 -0.22 15.77 -15.12
N LYS A 402 -0.41 14.50 -14.72
CA LYS A 402 -1.17 14.08 -13.52
C LYS A 402 -0.24 13.61 -12.39
N TYR A 403 1.04 14.00 -12.43
CA TYR A 403 1.95 13.70 -11.32
C TYR A 403 1.64 14.62 -10.13
N SER A 404 1.30 14.02 -8.98
CA SER A 404 0.73 14.76 -7.86
C SER A 404 1.76 15.64 -7.13
N ASN A 405 1.26 16.71 -6.49
CA ASN A 405 2.06 17.57 -5.61
C ASN A 405 2.83 16.75 -4.57
N THR A 406 2.14 15.81 -3.90
CA THR A 406 2.74 14.94 -2.88
C THR A 406 3.85 14.05 -3.45
N SER A 407 3.71 13.57 -4.69
CA SER A 407 4.74 12.77 -5.36
C SER A 407 6.01 13.59 -5.60
N TYR A 408 5.89 14.80 -6.14
CA TYR A 408 7.02 15.72 -6.27
C TYR A 408 7.67 16.05 -4.92
N CYS A 409 6.87 16.31 -3.89
CA CYS A 409 7.41 16.56 -2.55
C CYS A 409 8.25 15.39 -2.04
N ARG A 410 7.80 14.15 -2.25
CA ARG A 410 8.56 12.95 -1.88
C ARG A 410 9.84 12.79 -2.68
N ASP A 411 9.83 13.11 -3.96
CA ASP A 411 11.04 13.11 -4.79
C ASP A 411 12.05 14.14 -4.28
N PHE A 412 11.60 15.34 -3.92
CA PHE A 412 12.47 16.38 -3.36
C PHE A 412 12.97 16.06 -1.94
N VAL A 413 12.19 15.32 -1.14
CA VAL A 413 12.68 14.76 0.13
C VAL A 413 13.84 13.81 -0.12
N ARG A 414 13.73 12.88 -1.07
CA ARG A 414 14.83 11.97 -1.44
C ARG A 414 16.03 12.72 -2.04
N ALA A 415 15.77 13.69 -2.89
CA ALA A 415 16.84 14.54 -3.43
C ALA A 415 17.64 15.25 -2.32
N TYR A 416 16.94 15.78 -1.30
CA TYR A 416 17.60 16.43 -0.17
C TYR A 416 18.33 15.43 0.74
N LEU A 417 17.68 14.33 1.11
CA LEU A 417 18.20 13.39 2.10
C LEU A 417 19.23 12.41 1.51
N GLU A 418 18.98 11.93 0.30
CA GLU A 418 19.74 10.85 -0.33
C GLU A 418 20.59 11.30 -1.53
N GLY A 419 20.42 12.55 -1.98
CA GLY A 419 21.20 13.10 -3.10
C GLY A 419 20.72 12.63 -4.47
N GLU A 420 19.48 12.16 -4.61
CA GLU A 420 18.91 11.75 -5.89
C GLU A 420 18.76 12.92 -6.85
N PRO A 421 18.95 12.71 -8.18
CA PRO A 421 18.76 13.75 -9.18
C PRO A 421 17.27 14.09 -9.35
N ILE A 422 16.99 15.33 -9.75
CA ILE A 422 15.63 15.85 -9.99
C ILE A 422 15.48 16.32 -11.45
N PRO A 423 15.60 15.45 -12.46
CA PRO A 423 15.40 15.83 -13.84
C PRO A 423 13.92 16.11 -14.16
N SER A 424 13.67 16.79 -15.28
CA SER A 424 12.33 16.80 -15.87
C SER A 424 11.94 15.39 -16.36
N PHE A 425 10.62 15.11 -16.47
CA PHE A 425 10.15 13.85 -17.04
C PHE A 425 10.71 13.56 -18.43
N GLU A 426 10.85 14.60 -19.28
CA GLU A 426 11.44 14.45 -20.60
C GLU A 426 12.92 14.06 -20.54
N THR A 427 13.69 14.70 -19.65
CA THR A 427 15.10 14.38 -19.43
C THR A 427 15.25 12.95 -18.93
N GLN A 428 14.47 12.57 -17.94
CA GLN A 428 14.46 11.21 -17.37
C GLN A 428 14.09 10.17 -18.43
N TYR A 429 13.03 10.42 -19.19
CA TYR A 429 12.57 9.56 -20.28
C TYR A 429 13.69 9.31 -21.31
N ASN A 430 14.34 10.37 -21.78
CA ASN A 430 15.41 10.28 -22.76
C ASN A 430 16.65 9.53 -22.22
N ILE A 431 17.03 9.78 -20.96
CA ILE A 431 18.14 9.06 -20.31
C ILE A 431 17.83 7.57 -20.22
N ILE A 432 16.63 7.22 -19.74
CA ILE A 432 16.23 5.82 -19.58
C ILE A 432 16.20 5.09 -20.92
N HIS A 433 15.65 5.69 -21.97
CA HIS A 433 15.63 5.08 -23.30
C HIS A 433 17.04 4.85 -23.88
N LYS A 434 17.96 5.80 -23.63
CA LYS A 434 19.38 5.61 -24.00
C LYS A 434 19.98 4.42 -23.25
N ILE A 435 19.79 4.34 -21.93
CA ILE A 435 20.27 3.23 -21.10
C ILE A 435 19.69 1.89 -21.57
N MET A 436 18.38 1.81 -21.81
CA MET A 436 17.74 0.59 -22.32
C MET A 436 18.33 0.09 -23.64
N LYS A 437 18.79 1.02 -24.49
CA LYS A 437 19.43 0.68 -25.77
C LYS A 437 20.87 0.23 -25.57
N ASP A 438 21.62 0.89 -24.70
CA ASP A 438 23.07 0.74 -24.57
C ASP A 438 23.48 -0.42 -23.66
N VAL A 439 22.71 -0.68 -22.57
CA VAL A 439 23.00 -1.78 -21.62
C VAL A 439 22.77 -3.14 -22.31
N THR A 440 23.73 -4.02 -22.20
CA THR A 440 23.70 -5.37 -22.77
C THR A 440 23.40 -6.44 -21.75
N LEU A 441 23.15 -7.68 -22.20
CA LEU A 441 23.04 -8.85 -21.32
C LEU A 441 24.32 -9.08 -20.53
N ALA A 442 25.48 -8.79 -21.13
CA ALA A 442 26.77 -8.93 -20.46
C ALA A 442 26.91 -7.96 -19.28
N ASP A 443 26.40 -6.72 -19.41
CA ASP A 443 26.42 -5.72 -18.33
C ASP A 443 25.52 -6.17 -17.16
N VAL A 444 24.33 -6.70 -17.46
CA VAL A 444 23.41 -7.22 -16.44
C VAL A 444 23.99 -8.44 -15.72
N ASN A 445 24.65 -9.34 -16.46
CA ASN A 445 25.33 -10.50 -15.88
C ASN A 445 26.56 -10.11 -15.04
N ALA A 446 27.28 -9.06 -15.45
CA ALA A 446 28.36 -8.51 -14.63
C ALA A 446 27.82 -7.85 -13.35
N TYR A 447 26.64 -7.20 -13.44
CA TYR A 447 26.01 -6.57 -12.29
C TYR A 447 25.59 -7.59 -11.22
N VAL A 448 24.93 -8.68 -11.58
CA VAL A 448 24.55 -9.71 -10.62
C VAL A 448 25.76 -10.36 -9.94
N ASN A 449 26.87 -10.51 -10.66
CA ASN A 449 28.13 -10.98 -10.09
C ASN A 449 28.74 -9.99 -9.09
N ARG A 450 28.51 -8.70 -9.26
CA ARG A 450 28.94 -7.64 -8.31
C ARG A 450 28.09 -7.63 -7.05
N LEU A 451 26.79 -7.90 -7.15
CA LEU A 451 25.86 -7.92 -6.01
C LEU A 451 26.03 -9.14 -5.13
N THR A 452 26.60 -10.22 -5.64
CA THR A 452 26.77 -11.50 -4.96
C THR A 452 28.26 -11.78 -4.73
N SER A 453 28.58 -12.40 -3.60
CA SER A 453 29.98 -12.71 -3.27
C SER A 453 30.30 -14.18 -3.47
N ASP A 454 31.51 -14.50 -3.96
CA ASP A 454 32.07 -15.85 -3.95
C ASP A 454 32.74 -16.17 -2.60
N THR A 455 32.88 -15.17 -1.75
CA THR A 455 33.36 -15.29 -0.36
C THR A 455 32.19 -15.22 0.60
N GLU A 456 32.45 -15.51 1.88
CA GLU A 456 31.45 -15.37 2.94
C GLU A 456 31.34 -13.93 3.51
N ARG A 457 32.20 -13.04 3.04
CA ARG A 457 32.18 -11.64 3.45
C ARG A 457 30.85 -10.98 3.08
N ASN A 458 30.32 -10.23 4.03
CA ASN A 458 29.05 -9.49 3.86
C ASN A 458 27.80 -10.36 3.65
N VAL A 459 27.89 -11.67 3.93
CA VAL A 459 26.73 -12.56 3.91
C VAL A 459 25.99 -12.49 5.24
N VAL A 460 24.67 -12.36 5.17
CA VAL A 460 23.77 -12.34 6.33
C VAL A 460 22.62 -13.31 6.10
N LEU A 461 22.42 -14.22 7.05
CA LEU A 461 21.33 -15.19 7.08
C LEU A 461 20.38 -14.82 8.22
N LEU A 462 19.11 -14.58 7.93
CA LEU A 462 18.13 -14.18 8.92
C LEU A 462 16.88 -15.02 8.81
N THR A 463 16.42 -15.57 9.93
CA THR A 463 15.17 -16.33 10.01
C THR A 463 14.28 -15.77 11.11
N PHE A 464 13.01 -15.50 10.76
CA PHE A 464 11.94 -15.20 11.70
C PHE A 464 10.90 -16.30 11.62
N ALA A 465 10.52 -16.88 12.74
CA ALA A 465 9.63 -18.01 12.79
C ALA A 465 8.64 -17.95 13.98
N PRO A 466 7.50 -18.66 13.89
CA PRO A 466 6.65 -18.92 15.04
C PRO A 466 7.42 -19.66 16.14
N GLU A 467 7.10 -19.39 17.39
CA GLU A 467 7.69 -20.13 18.53
C GLU A 467 7.37 -21.63 18.46
N SER A 468 6.20 -22.01 17.91
CA SER A 468 5.81 -23.40 17.66
C SER A 468 6.76 -24.17 16.73
N GLU A 469 7.48 -23.46 15.88
CA GLU A 469 8.46 -24.06 14.95
C GLU A 469 9.87 -24.17 15.55
N ALA A 470 10.11 -23.68 16.77
CA ALA A 470 11.45 -23.61 17.37
C ALA A 470 12.17 -24.98 17.37
N ALA A 471 11.44 -26.09 17.55
CA ALA A 471 12.02 -27.45 17.57
C ALA A 471 12.43 -27.95 16.17
N THR A 472 11.90 -27.36 15.11
CA THR A 472 12.17 -27.73 13.70
C THR A 472 13.24 -26.85 13.05
N LEU A 473 13.59 -25.74 13.69
CA LEU A 473 14.61 -24.83 13.19
C LEU A 473 16.00 -25.47 13.25
N PRO A 474 16.85 -25.28 12.22
CA PRO A 474 18.26 -25.68 12.30
C PRO A 474 18.97 -24.84 13.35
N SER A 475 20.13 -25.28 13.79
CA SER A 475 21.05 -24.39 14.53
C SER A 475 21.62 -23.30 13.60
N GLN A 476 22.20 -22.25 14.15
CA GLN A 476 22.89 -21.21 13.35
C GLN A 476 23.95 -21.82 12.43
N ASP A 477 24.75 -22.74 12.94
CA ASP A 477 25.75 -23.50 12.15
C ASP A 477 25.09 -24.38 11.11
N GLY A 478 23.90 -24.95 11.40
CA GLY A 478 23.09 -25.72 10.47
C GLY A 478 22.58 -24.88 9.30
N LEU A 479 22.20 -23.64 9.57
CA LEU A 479 21.77 -22.71 8.52
C LEU A 479 22.95 -22.26 7.65
N ILE A 480 24.12 -21.97 8.25
CA ILE A 480 25.37 -21.68 7.53
C ILE A 480 25.78 -22.87 6.66
N LYS A 481 25.70 -24.09 7.20
CA LYS A 481 25.95 -25.31 6.45
C LYS A 481 25.03 -25.45 5.24
N ALA A 482 23.74 -25.22 5.40
CA ALA A 482 22.77 -25.25 4.30
C ALA A 482 23.10 -24.22 3.21
N TYR A 483 23.49 -23.00 3.57
CA TYR A 483 23.99 -22.00 2.64
C TYR A 483 25.18 -22.50 1.85
N ARG A 484 26.21 -23.05 2.52
CA ARG A 484 27.42 -23.60 1.88
C ARG A 484 27.12 -24.77 0.98
N GLU A 485 26.24 -25.68 1.39
CA GLU A 485 25.79 -26.80 0.59
C GLU A 485 25.13 -26.36 -0.72
N GLY A 486 24.21 -25.40 -0.66
CA GLY A 486 23.60 -24.85 -1.87
C GLY A 486 24.62 -24.17 -2.79
N ARG A 487 25.60 -23.44 -2.23
CA ARG A 487 26.70 -22.84 -2.98
C ARG A 487 27.63 -23.89 -3.62
N SER A 488 27.75 -25.07 -3.04
CA SER A 488 28.62 -26.15 -3.55
C SER A 488 27.96 -27.07 -4.56
N GLN A 489 26.62 -27.13 -4.62
CA GLN A 489 25.88 -27.98 -5.58
C GLN A 489 26.22 -27.65 -7.03
N GLU A 490 26.29 -28.69 -7.86
CA GLU A 490 26.27 -28.48 -9.32
C GLU A 490 24.94 -27.91 -9.75
N VAL A 491 24.96 -26.97 -10.67
CA VAL A 491 23.78 -26.32 -11.22
C VAL A 491 23.83 -26.36 -12.73
N GLU A 492 22.65 -26.50 -13.32
CA GLU A 492 22.45 -26.38 -14.77
C GLU A 492 22.00 -24.96 -15.13
N ALA A 493 22.23 -24.55 -16.37
CA ALA A 493 21.72 -23.31 -16.90
C ALA A 493 20.18 -23.27 -16.85
N TYR A 494 19.62 -22.13 -16.58
CA TYR A 494 18.18 -21.95 -16.67
C TYR A 494 17.70 -22.10 -18.12
N VAL A 495 16.63 -22.90 -18.33
CA VAL A 495 16.01 -23.10 -19.62
C VAL A 495 14.72 -22.27 -19.69
N ASP A 496 14.71 -21.28 -20.56
CA ASP A 496 13.53 -20.47 -20.84
C ASP A 496 12.60 -21.21 -21.80
N LYS A 497 11.47 -21.70 -21.30
CA LYS A 497 10.57 -22.59 -22.04
C LYS A 497 9.41 -21.88 -22.74
N LEU A 498 9.31 -20.55 -22.66
CA LEU A 498 8.19 -19.84 -23.28
C LEU A 498 8.34 -19.84 -24.80
N THR A 499 7.34 -20.37 -25.50
CA THR A 499 7.31 -20.48 -26.97
C THR A 499 6.16 -19.74 -27.64
N ALA A 500 5.18 -19.24 -26.86
CA ALA A 500 4.01 -18.58 -27.44
C ALA A 500 4.13 -17.05 -27.36
N ASP A 501 3.69 -16.39 -28.41
CA ASP A 501 3.67 -14.92 -28.56
C ASP A 501 2.25 -14.33 -28.72
N HIS A 502 1.22 -15.17 -28.57
CA HIS A 502 -0.19 -14.79 -28.71
C HIS A 502 -1.03 -15.39 -27.59
N LEU A 503 -2.08 -14.69 -27.18
CA LEU A 503 -2.99 -15.14 -26.11
C LEU A 503 -4.05 -16.11 -26.60
N LEU A 504 -4.58 -15.92 -27.80
CA LEU A 504 -5.63 -16.74 -28.39
C LEU A 504 -5.09 -17.55 -29.56
N PRO A 505 -5.36 -18.85 -29.66
CA PRO A 505 -4.98 -19.66 -30.80
C PRO A 505 -5.75 -19.28 -32.08
N ALA A 506 -6.94 -18.71 -31.92
CA ALA A 506 -7.78 -18.18 -33.00
C ALA A 506 -8.69 -17.08 -32.49
N GLU A 507 -9.04 -16.15 -33.35
CA GLU A 507 -10.03 -15.12 -33.00
C GLU A 507 -11.42 -15.75 -32.77
N PRO A 508 -12.18 -15.31 -31.76
CA PRO A 508 -13.55 -15.77 -31.57
C PRO A 508 -14.47 -15.27 -32.69
N VAL A 509 -15.57 -16.00 -32.92
CA VAL A 509 -16.60 -15.55 -33.86
C VAL A 509 -17.29 -14.32 -33.28
N ALA A 510 -17.12 -13.19 -33.95
CA ALA A 510 -17.67 -11.92 -33.50
C ALA A 510 -19.21 -11.93 -33.44
N GLY A 511 -19.75 -11.39 -32.35
CA GLY A 511 -21.17 -11.02 -32.26
C GLY A 511 -21.44 -9.64 -32.86
N LYS A 512 -22.54 -8.99 -32.48
CA LYS A 512 -22.98 -7.68 -33.00
C LYS A 512 -23.48 -6.75 -31.91
N ILE A 513 -23.26 -5.46 -32.07
CA ILE A 513 -24.02 -4.42 -31.39
C ILE A 513 -25.36 -4.28 -32.12
N VAL A 514 -26.46 -4.58 -31.45
CA VAL A 514 -27.79 -4.61 -32.03
C VAL A 514 -28.62 -3.33 -31.75
N ALA A 515 -28.22 -2.59 -30.70
CA ALA A 515 -28.85 -1.27 -30.41
C ALA A 515 -27.85 -0.36 -29.67
N THR A 516 -28.03 0.95 -29.87
CA THR A 516 -27.30 1.99 -29.13
C THR A 516 -28.30 3.03 -28.62
N GLN A 517 -28.13 3.50 -27.39
CA GLN A 517 -28.93 4.57 -26.81
C GLN A 517 -28.08 5.50 -25.97
N ALA A 518 -28.42 6.78 -25.91
CA ALA A 518 -27.77 7.74 -25.03
C ALA A 518 -28.15 7.51 -23.57
N VAL A 519 -27.19 7.76 -22.66
CA VAL A 519 -27.36 7.81 -21.19
C VAL A 519 -26.96 9.21 -20.72
N PRO A 520 -27.87 10.19 -20.84
CA PRO A 520 -27.56 11.60 -20.59
C PRO A 520 -27.10 11.87 -19.14
N GLU A 521 -27.55 11.06 -18.20
CA GLU A 521 -27.25 11.18 -16.79
C GLU A 521 -25.73 11.11 -16.49
N PHE A 522 -24.96 10.51 -17.40
CA PHE A 522 -23.53 10.33 -17.27
C PHE A 522 -22.72 10.80 -18.48
N ASP A 523 -23.36 11.47 -19.43
CA ASP A 523 -22.72 11.77 -20.71
C ASP A 523 -22.08 10.50 -21.32
N ALA A 524 -22.89 9.45 -21.47
CA ALA A 524 -22.48 8.11 -21.85
C ALA A 524 -23.42 7.50 -22.89
N GLU A 525 -23.03 6.36 -23.45
CA GLU A 525 -23.88 5.53 -24.33
C GLU A 525 -24.10 4.15 -23.69
N GLN A 526 -25.24 3.54 -23.96
CA GLN A 526 -25.45 2.12 -23.71
C GLN A 526 -25.55 1.38 -25.04
N TRP A 527 -24.75 0.35 -25.21
CA TRP A 527 -24.84 -0.58 -26.34
C TRP A 527 -25.48 -1.89 -25.85
N THR A 528 -26.40 -2.44 -26.63
CA THR A 528 -26.95 -3.78 -26.41
C THR A 528 -26.33 -4.73 -27.41
N LEU A 529 -25.78 -5.85 -26.93
CA LEU A 529 -25.09 -6.83 -27.75
C LEU A 529 -26.02 -8.00 -28.12
N SER A 530 -25.66 -8.72 -29.19
CA SER A 530 -26.42 -9.88 -29.69
C SER A 530 -26.54 -11.04 -28.70
N ASN A 531 -25.62 -11.15 -27.73
CA ASN A 531 -25.66 -12.13 -26.65
C ASN A 531 -26.40 -11.64 -25.39
N GLY A 532 -27.04 -10.46 -25.43
CA GLY A 532 -27.81 -9.88 -24.32
C GLY A 532 -27.05 -8.90 -23.45
N VAL A 533 -25.72 -8.91 -23.46
CA VAL A 533 -24.88 -8.00 -22.63
C VAL A 533 -25.21 -6.54 -22.93
N LYS A 534 -25.30 -5.74 -21.89
CA LYS A 534 -25.37 -4.27 -21.97
C LYS A 534 -23.99 -3.69 -21.71
N VAL A 535 -23.53 -2.77 -22.55
CA VAL A 535 -22.24 -2.11 -22.40
C VAL A 535 -22.48 -0.62 -22.21
N LEU A 536 -22.13 -0.08 -21.04
CA LEU A 536 -22.13 1.34 -20.75
C LEU A 536 -20.77 1.93 -21.10
N VAL A 537 -20.74 2.93 -21.96
CA VAL A 537 -19.52 3.50 -22.54
C VAL A 537 -19.47 4.98 -22.23
N LYS A 538 -18.44 5.42 -21.51
CA LYS A 538 -18.21 6.82 -21.17
C LYS A 538 -16.80 7.24 -21.63
N PRO A 539 -16.69 8.00 -22.74
CA PRO A 539 -15.41 8.59 -23.11
C PRO A 539 -15.00 9.67 -22.11
N THR A 540 -13.73 9.69 -21.72
CA THR A 540 -13.16 10.72 -20.85
C THR A 540 -11.75 11.08 -21.30
N THR A 541 -11.28 12.26 -20.89
CA THR A 541 -9.88 12.70 -21.04
C THR A 541 -9.16 12.85 -19.71
N ILE A 542 -9.72 12.27 -18.65
CA ILE A 542 -9.23 12.40 -17.26
C ILE A 542 -7.78 11.91 -17.15
N LYS A 543 -7.50 10.72 -17.71
CA LYS A 543 -6.14 10.16 -17.80
C LYS A 543 -5.87 9.72 -19.23
N ALA A 544 -4.87 10.33 -19.85
CA ALA A 544 -4.53 10.06 -21.23
C ALA A 544 -4.20 8.57 -21.46
N GLY A 545 -4.91 7.95 -22.39
CA GLY A 545 -4.69 6.55 -22.79
C GLY A 545 -5.06 5.51 -21.73
N GLU A 546 -5.77 5.85 -20.64
CA GLU A 546 -6.30 4.88 -19.69
C GLU A 546 -7.71 4.46 -20.09
N VAL A 547 -7.98 3.15 -20.06
CA VAL A 547 -9.33 2.58 -20.19
C VAL A 547 -9.60 1.68 -18.99
N VAL A 548 -10.62 2.04 -18.20
CA VAL A 548 -11.13 1.21 -17.10
C VAL A 548 -12.22 0.30 -17.63
N ILE A 549 -12.15 -0.97 -17.24
CA ILE A 549 -13.00 -2.05 -17.74
C ILE A 549 -13.62 -2.78 -16.56
N ALA A 550 -14.93 -2.90 -16.48
CA ALA A 550 -15.60 -3.74 -15.49
C ALA A 550 -16.85 -4.38 -16.07
N GLY A 551 -17.29 -5.47 -15.47
CA GLY A 551 -18.55 -6.14 -15.82
C GLY A 551 -19.13 -6.84 -14.62
N THR A 552 -20.47 -6.83 -14.47
CA THR A 552 -21.16 -7.52 -13.38
C THR A 552 -22.44 -8.18 -13.87
N SER A 553 -22.68 -9.41 -13.38
CA SER A 553 -23.96 -10.11 -13.46
C SER A 553 -24.49 -10.40 -12.06
N PRO A 554 -25.79 -10.36 -11.83
CA PRO A 554 -26.39 -10.77 -10.57
C PRO A 554 -26.41 -12.31 -10.43
N GLY A 555 -26.36 -12.79 -9.19
CA GLY A 555 -26.44 -14.24 -8.91
C GLY A 555 -25.37 -14.67 -7.92
N GLY A 556 -24.12 -14.63 -8.32
CA GLY A 556 -22.98 -14.99 -7.49
C GLY A 556 -23.02 -16.41 -6.95
N LEU A 557 -22.33 -16.62 -5.84
CA LEU A 557 -22.31 -17.91 -5.13
C LEU A 557 -23.70 -18.34 -4.67
N SER A 558 -24.67 -17.42 -4.52
CA SER A 558 -26.01 -17.73 -4.05
C SER A 558 -26.73 -18.74 -4.95
N GLN A 559 -26.39 -18.76 -6.24
CA GLN A 559 -26.99 -19.68 -7.21
C GLN A 559 -26.59 -21.14 -6.97
N ASN A 560 -25.36 -21.36 -6.51
CA ASN A 560 -24.74 -22.67 -6.34
C ASN A 560 -24.53 -23.05 -4.87
N TYR A 561 -25.02 -22.23 -3.92
CA TYR A 561 -24.71 -22.37 -2.51
C TYR A 561 -25.15 -23.71 -1.93
N ARG A 562 -24.19 -24.35 -1.25
CA ARG A 562 -24.38 -25.48 -0.35
C ARG A 562 -23.44 -25.26 0.82
N ALA A 563 -23.93 -25.40 2.03
CA ALA A 563 -23.14 -25.15 3.25
C ALA A 563 -21.83 -25.96 3.29
N GLN A 564 -21.84 -27.19 2.78
CA GLN A 564 -20.66 -28.08 2.68
C GLN A 564 -19.58 -27.57 1.72
N ASP A 565 -19.89 -26.66 0.81
CA ASP A 565 -18.95 -26.09 -0.16
C ASP A 565 -18.33 -24.76 0.34
N ALA A 566 -18.66 -24.34 1.56
CA ALA A 566 -18.26 -23.03 2.09
C ALA A 566 -16.74 -22.79 2.01
N ALA A 567 -15.91 -23.79 2.31
CA ALA A 567 -14.46 -23.70 2.21
C ALA A 567 -14.00 -23.38 0.77
N SER A 568 -14.58 -24.09 -0.22
CA SER A 568 -14.30 -23.84 -1.64
C SER A 568 -14.77 -22.42 -2.07
N PHE A 569 -15.90 -21.97 -1.56
CA PHE A 569 -16.43 -20.64 -1.87
C PHE A 569 -15.62 -19.51 -1.25
N LYS A 570 -15.09 -19.68 -0.05
CA LYS A 570 -14.13 -18.73 0.55
C LYS A 570 -12.84 -18.63 -0.27
N ALA A 571 -12.40 -19.74 -0.87
CA ALA A 571 -11.16 -19.84 -1.63
C ALA A 571 -11.30 -19.45 -3.11
N ILE A 572 -12.52 -19.40 -3.68
CA ILE A 572 -12.74 -19.32 -5.13
C ILE A 572 -11.95 -18.21 -5.81
N ASN A 573 -12.02 -16.98 -5.30
CA ASN A 573 -11.34 -15.85 -5.92
C ASN A 573 -9.82 -15.96 -5.84
N SER A 574 -9.28 -16.46 -4.74
CA SER A 574 -7.85 -16.67 -4.55
C SER A 574 -7.34 -17.79 -5.45
N VAL A 575 -8.06 -18.92 -5.54
CA VAL A 575 -7.69 -20.05 -6.40
C VAL A 575 -7.78 -19.68 -7.87
N MET A 576 -8.84 -18.99 -8.29
CA MET A 576 -8.99 -18.55 -9.68
C MET A 576 -7.94 -17.51 -10.09
N ALA A 577 -7.45 -16.68 -9.16
CA ALA A 577 -6.35 -15.77 -9.43
C ALA A 577 -5.01 -16.48 -9.72
N LEU A 578 -4.84 -17.70 -9.19
CA LEU A 578 -3.67 -18.55 -9.40
C LEU A 578 -3.86 -19.59 -10.53
N SER A 579 -5.06 -19.72 -11.05
CA SER A 579 -5.40 -20.67 -12.12
C SER A 579 -4.80 -20.28 -13.46
N GLY A 580 -4.63 -21.26 -14.32
CA GLY A 580 -4.30 -21.06 -15.73
C GLY A 580 -5.51 -20.64 -16.56
N TYR A 581 -5.26 -20.15 -17.77
CA TYR A 581 -6.30 -19.78 -18.73
C TYR A 581 -5.83 -20.11 -20.16
N GLY A 582 -6.69 -20.75 -20.95
CA GLY A 582 -6.33 -21.21 -22.29
C GLY A 582 -5.18 -22.23 -22.23
N GLU A 583 -4.08 -21.95 -22.91
CA GLU A 583 -2.90 -22.81 -22.93
C GLU A 583 -1.84 -22.43 -21.87
N PHE A 584 -2.10 -21.38 -21.06
CA PHE A 584 -1.11 -20.79 -20.16
C PHE A 584 -1.42 -21.05 -18.69
N MET A 585 -0.45 -21.57 -17.96
CA MET A 585 -0.44 -21.54 -16.50
C MET A 585 -0.15 -20.11 -16.01
N SER A 586 -0.40 -19.83 -14.73
CA SER A 586 -0.37 -18.46 -14.21
C SER A 586 0.97 -17.75 -14.42
N ASN A 587 2.10 -18.44 -14.31
CA ASN A 587 3.42 -17.86 -14.54
C ASN A 587 3.73 -17.63 -16.03
N ASP A 588 3.29 -18.54 -16.90
CA ASP A 588 3.48 -18.37 -18.35
C ASP A 588 2.64 -17.21 -18.88
N MET A 589 1.43 -17.02 -18.35
CA MET A 589 0.59 -15.87 -18.67
C MET A 589 1.30 -14.54 -18.39
N LYS A 590 2.01 -14.42 -17.25
CA LYS A 590 2.82 -13.22 -16.93
C LYS A 590 3.93 -12.98 -17.94
N LYS A 591 4.55 -14.06 -18.47
CA LYS A 591 5.61 -13.97 -19.47
C LYS A 591 5.06 -13.54 -20.84
N VAL A 592 3.90 -14.06 -21.25
CA VAL A 592 3.24 -13.67 -22.52
C VAL A 592 2.76 -12.23 -22.50
N LEU A 593 2.30 -11.76 -21.33
CA LEU A 593 1.85 -10.36 -21.14
C LEU A 593 3.00 -9.37 -20.91
N ALA A 594 4.26 -9.79 -21.06
CA ALA A 594 5.40 -8.88 -20.87
C ALA A 594 5.32 -7.67 -21.80
N GLY A 595 5.44 -6.49 -21.23
CA GLY A 595 5.35 -5.20 -21.93
C GLY A 595 3.93 -4.67 -22.13
N LYS A 596 2.91 -5.40 -21.66
CA LYS A 596 1.51 -4.99 -21.77
C LYS A 596 1.03 -4.28 -20.50
N ASP A 597 0.46 -3.08 -20.66
CA ASP A 597 -0.21 -2.36 -19.56
C ASP A 597 -1.66 -2.85 -19.47
N VAL A 598 -1.83 -4.09 -19.00
CA VAL A 598 -3.12 -4.76 -18.83
C VAL A 598 -3.25 -5.33 -17.44
N LYS A 599 -4.35 -5.00 -16.78
CA LYS A 599 -4.76 -5.60 -15.50
C LYS A 599 -6.18 -6.12 -15.66
N MET A 600 -6.42 -7.39 -15.37
CA MET A 600 -7.74 -7.99 -15.47
C MET A 600 -7.90 -9.06 -14.39
N ARG A 601 -8.92 -8.92 -13.56
CA ARG A 601 -9.31 -9.92 -12.57
C ARG A 601 -10.79 -10.23 -12.69
N THR A 602 -11.15 -11.47 -12.44
CA THR A 602 -12.51 -11.93 -12.28
C THR A 602 -12.83 -12.13 -10.81
N PHE A 603 -14.10 -12.12 -10.46
CA PHE A 603 -14.56 -12.42 -9.10
C PHE A 603 -15.93 -13.09 -9.12
N VAL A 604 -16.18 -13.87 -8.09
CA VAL A 604 -17.50 -14.39 -7.75
C VAL A 604 -17.75 -14.04 -6.29
N SER A 605 -18.69 -13.14 -6.04
CA SER A 605 -19.12 -12.73 -4.72
C SER A 605 -20.36 -13.51 -4.28
N LYS A 606 -20.92 -13.20 -3.13
CA LYS A 606 -22.14 -13.89 -2.63
C LYS A 606 -23.33 -13.67 -3.54
N THR A 607 -23.50 -12.46 -4.08
CA THR A 607 -24.70 -11.99 -4.81
C THR A 607 -24.44 -11.62 -6.27
N GLU A 608 -23.20 -11.54 -6.71
CA GLU A 608 -22.83 -11.16 -8.07
C GLU A 608 -21.51 -11.81 -8.50
N GLU A 609 -21.33 -11.99 -9.78
CA GLU A 609 -20.06 -12.33 -10.40
C GLU A 609 -19.67 -11.27 -11.41
N GLY A 610 -18.38 -11.26 -11.78
CA GLY A 610 -17.94 -10.28 -12.77
C GLY A 610 -16.43 -10.22 -12.93
N PHE A 611 -16.00 -9.10 -13.50
CA PHE A 611 -14.60 -8.79 -13.71
C PHE A 611 -14.36 -7.30 -13.55
N GLN A 612 -13.10 -6.95 -13.29
CA GLN A 612 -12.64 -5.56 -13.33
C GLN A 612 -11.18 -5.49 -13.74
N GLY A 613 -10.81 -4.40 -14.38
CA GLY A 613 -9.45 -4.17 -14.83
C GLY A 613 -9.27 -2.80 -15.43
N ALA A 614 -8.09 -2.62 -15.99
CA ALA A 614 -7.72 -1.44 -16.77
C ALA A 614 -6.66 -1.83 -17.81
N SER A 615 -6.58 -1.04 -18.86
CA SER A 615 -5.50 -1.16 -19.84
C SER A 615 -5.07 0.20 -20.37
N SER A 616 -3.91 0.23 -21.00
CA SER A 616 -3.61 1.32 -21.92
C SER A 616 -4.52 1.22 -23.16
N ARG A 617 -4.77 2.36 -23.81
CA ARG A 617 -5.49 2.40 -25.10
C ARG A 617 -4.82 1.50 -26.16
N GLY A 618 -3.48 1.43 -26.16
CA GLY A 618 -2.71 0.58 -27.08
C GLY A 618 -2.81 -0.91 -26.80
N ASP A 619 -3.10 -1.32 -25.57
CA ASP A 619 -3.21 -2.71 -25.15
C ASP A 619 -4.66 -3.16 -24.92
N LEU A 620 -5.65 -2.35 -25.33
CA LEU A 620 -7.05 -2.64 -25.11
C LEU A 620 -7.49 -3.97 -25.73
N GLU A 621 -7.00 -4.30 -26.93
CA GLU A 621 -7.26 -5.60 -27.53
C GLU A 621 -6.69 -6.77 -26.72
N THR A 622 -5.47 -6.63 -26.20
CA THR A 622 -4.87 -7.63 -25.30
C THR A 622 -5.71 -7.80 -24.02
N ALA A 623 -6.25 -6.71 -23.47
CA ALA A 623 -7.16 -6.76 -22.32
C ALA A 623 -8.45 -7.53 -22.63
N MET A 624 -9.04 -7.31 -23.80
CA MET A 624 -10.24 -8.01 -24.24
C MET A 624 -9.99 -9.50 -24.53
N GLN A 625 -8.83 -9.85 -25.11
CA GLN A 625 -8.40 -11.24 -25.31
C GLN A 625 -8.22 -11.94 -23.97
N LEU A 626 -7.55 -11.31 -23.02
CA LEU A 626 -7.35 -11.85 -21.67
C LEU A 626 -8.68 -12.04 -20.95
N LEU A 627 -9.60 -11.07 -21.07
CA LEU A 627 -10.95 -11.19 -20.53
C LEU A 627 -11.68 -12.40 -21.12
N TYR A 628 -11.67 -12.53 -22.44
CA TYR A 628 -12.31 -13.64 -23.14
C TYR A 628 -11.77 -15.00 -22.62
N LEU A 629 -10.45 -15.17 -22.53
CA LEU A 629 -9.82 -16.37 -21.98
C LEU A 629 -10.25 -16.66 -20.54
N LYS A 630 -10.25 -15.63 -19.68
CA LYS A 630 -10.61 -15.78 -18.26
C LYS A 630 -12.04 -16.28 -18.09
N LEU A 631 -12.97 -15.80 -18.89
CA LEU A 631 -14.37 -16.18 -18.80
C LEU A 631 -14.68 -17.53 -19.46
N THR A 632 -13.95 -17.90 -20.54
CA THR A 632 -14.29 -19.07 -21.35
C THR A 632 -13.40 -20.29 -21.14
N SER A 633 -12.16 -20.12 -20.70
CA SER A 633 -11.15 -21.17 -20.74
C SER A 633 -10.31 -21.31 -19.47
N PRO A 634 -10.94 -21.36 -18.26
CA PRO A 634 -10.20 -21.55 -17.02
C PRO A 634 -9.59 -22.96 -16.96
N GLN A 635 -8.32 -23.04 -16.53
CA GLN A 635 -7.53 -24.25 -16.40
C GLN A 635 -7.04 -24.44 -14.96
N LYS A 636 -6.91 -25.70 -14.53
CA LYS A 636 -6.28 -26.02 -13.25
C LYS A 636 -4.78 -25.76 -13.29
N ASP A 637 -4.28 -25.16 -12.24
CA ASP A 637 -2.85 -25.14 -11.89
C ASP A 637 -2.68 -25.84 -10.55
N GLU A 638 -2.51 -27.15 -10.59
CA GLU A 638 -2.42 -28.00 -9.38
C GLU A 638 -1.23 -27.61 -8.50
N ASN A 639 -0.11 -27.19 -9.11
CA ASN A 639 1.07 -26.79 -8.34
C ASN A 639 0.82 -25.47 -7.58
N ALA A 640 0.24 -24.48 -8.24
CA ALA A 640 -0.12 -23.22 -7.60
C ALA A 640 -1.21 -23.41 -6.53
N PHE A 641 -2.16 -24.32 -6.76
CA PHE A 641 -3.19 -24.66 -5.80
C PHE A 641 -2.62 -25.33 -4.55
N ASN A 642 -1.75 -26.32 -4.70
CA ASN A 642 -1.11 -26.99 -3.58
C ASN A 642 -0.24 -26.03 -2.77
N ALA A 643 0.50 -25.14 -3.44
CA ALA A 643 1.26 -24.09 -2.77
C ALA A 643 0.34 -23.14 -1.96
N PHE A 644 -0.82 -22.77 -2.51
CA PHE A 644 -1.84 -21.97 -1.81
C PHE A 644 -2.35 -22.66 -0.55
N LEU A 645 -2.68 -23.97 -0.62
CA LEU A 645 -3.15 -24.72 0.55
C LEU A 645 -2.08 -24.78 1.64
N GLU A 646 -0.85 -25.11 1.28
CA GLU A 646 0.28 -25.21 2.23
C GLU A 646 0.59 -23.87 2.89
N GLN A 647 0.60 -22.79 2.12
CA GLN A 647 0.80 -21.45 2.64
C GLN A 647 -0.29 -21.08 3.67
N ASN A 648 -1.55 -21.31 3.34
CA ASN A 648 -2.66 -21.02 4.24
C ASN A 648 -2.64 -21.91 5.47
N ARG A 649 -2.34 -23.22 5.33
CA ARG A 649 -2.23 -24.13 6.46
C ARG A 649 -1.16 -23.65 7.44
N THR A 650 0.04 -23.35 6.98
CA THR A 650 1.13 -22.83 7.83
C THR A 650 0.73 -21.53 8.51
N ARG A 651 0.15 -20.59 7.77
CA ARG A 651 -0.28 -19.30 8.31
C ARG A 651 -1.36 -19.43 9.37
N ILE A 652 -2.37 -20.26 9.13
CA ILE A 652 -3.52 -20.41 10.05
C ILE A 652 -3.10 -21.19 11.31
N ALA A 653 -2.30 -22.23 11.16
CA ALA A 653 -1.79 -23.01 12.29
C ALA A 653 -0.99 -22.14 13.31
N ASN A 654 -0.40 -21.06 12.83
CA ASN A 654 0.44 -20.15 13.62
C ASN A 654 -0.23 -18.78 13.88
N GLN A 655 -1.53 -18.64 13.66
CA GLN A 655 -2.29 -17.40 13.92
C GLN A 655 -2.56 -17.20 15.43
N ASN A 656 -1.53 -16.90 16.20
CA ASN A 656 -1.63 -16.68 17.65
C ASN A 656 -1.74 -15.20 18.05
N ASP A 657 -1.59 -14.27 17.13
CA ASP A 657 -1.80 -12.83 17.39
C ASP A 657 -3.28 -12.58 17.74
N PRO A 658 -3.58 -12.00 18.89
CA PRO A 658 -4.95 -11.73 19.33
C PRO A 658 -5.82 -10.94 18.35
N LYS A 659 -5.20 -10.15 17.46
CA LYS A 659 -5.94 -9.41 16.43
C LYS A 659 -6.69 -10.33 15.46
N PHE A 660 -6.18 -11.53 15.18
CA PHE A 660 -6.85 -12.48 14.27
C PHE A 660 -8.09 -13.08 14.92
N GLU A 661 -7.98 -13.52 16.18
CA GLU A 661 -9.13 -14.01 16.96
C GLU A 661 -10.23 -12.94 17.07
N PHE A 662 -9.81 -11.69 17.34
CA PHE A 662 -10.74 -10.58 17.42
C PHE A 662 -11.43 -10.31 16.08
N ALA A 663 -10.69 -10.32 14.98
CA ALA A 663 -11.24 -10.13 13.64
C ALA A 663 -12.20 -11.28 13.25
N ASP A 664 -11.84 -12.53 13.55
CA ASP A 664 -12.71 -13.69 13.30
C ASP A 664 -14.00 -13.61 14.12
N SER A 665 -13.90 -13.17 15.38
CA SER A 665 -15.07 -12.91 16.23
C SER A 665 -15.98 -11.82 15.66
N ILE A 666 -15.43 -10.75 15.07
CA ILE A 666 -16.21 -9.71 14.39
C ILE A 666 -17.06 -10.33 13.29
N PHE A 667 -16.43 -11.01 12.34
CA PHE A 667 -17.14 -11.60 11.19
C PHE A 667 -18.17 -12.64 11.61
N ALA A 668 -17.83 -13.50 12.59
CA ALA A 668 -18.74 -14.50 13.11
C ALA A 668 -19.99 -13.88 13.72
N ASN A 669 -19.86 -12.86 14.55
CA ASN A 669 -20.98 -12.21 15.21
C ASN A 669 -21.78 -11.30 14.29
N VAL A 670 -21.14 -10.56 13.38
CA VAL A 670 -21.84 -9.68 12.43
C VAL A 670 -22.77 -10.47 11.52
N PHE A 671 -22.34 -11.63 11.02
CA PHE A 671 -23.11 -12.46 10.09
C PHE A 671 -23.67 -13.74 10.72
N CYS A 672 -24.01 -13.71 12.01
CA CYS A 672 -24.72 -14.77 12.72
C CYS A 672 -24.08 -16.15 12.57
N HIS A 673 -22.76 -16.24 12.58
CA HIS A 673 -21.99 -17.48 12.37
C HIS A 673 -22.27 -18.18 11.04
N HIS A 674 -22.76 -17.45 10.02
CA HIS A 674 -22.94 -18.03 8.69
C HIS A 674 -21.60 -18.56 8.14
N PRO A 675 -21.56 -19.74 7.48
CA PRO A 675 -20.31 -20.31 6.98
C PRO A 675 -19.47 -19.39 6.06
N LEU A 676 -20.13 -18.51 5.31
CA LEU A 676 -19.47 -17.47 4.49
C LEU A 676 -19.31 -16.12 5.22
N GLY A 677 -19.60 -16.04 6.50
CA GLY A 677 -19.46 -14.81 7.29
C GLY A 677 -18.00 -14.41 7.48
N ALA A 678 -17.14 -15.35 7.83
CA ALA A 678 -15.70 -15.16 7.85
C ALA A 678 -15.12 -15.42 6.45
N GLU A 679 -14.35 -14.46 5.93
CA GLU A 679 -13.70 -14.63 4.62
C GLU A 679 -12.50 -15.57 4.65
N LYS A 680 -11.93 -15.80 5.85
CA LYS A 680 -10.76 -16.65 6.04
C LYS A 680 -11.15 -18.10 6.22
N LEU A 681 -10.29 -18.98 5.70
CA LEU A 681 -10.37 -20.41 5.97
C LEU A 681 -9.90 -20.75 7.39
N THR A 682 -10.48 -21.77 8.00
CA THR A 682 -9.95 -22.44 9.21
C THR A 682 -9.04 -23.60 8.80
N LEU A 683 -8.33 -24.20 9.76
CA LEU A 683 -7.51 -25.41 9.51
C LEU A 683 -8.35 -26.58 9.03
N GLU A 684 -9.57 -26.74 9.55
CA GLU A 684 -10.49 -27.80 9.12
C GLU A 684 -11.04 -27.55 7.73
N GLU A 685 -11.29 -26.29 7.37
CA GLU A 685 -11.79 -25.92 6.05
C GLU A 685 -10.75 -26.04 4.95
N ILE A 686 -9.45 -25.88 5.24
CA ILE A 686 -8.38 -26.00 4.24
C ILE A 686 -8.41 -27.35 3.54
N ASP A 687 -8.66 -28.43 4.28
CA ASP A 687 -8.71 -29.79 3.72
C ASP A 687 -10.02 -30.06 2.95
N GLN A 688 -11.00 -29.18 3.07
CA GLN A 688 -12.29 -29.25 2.36
C GLN A 688 -12.31 -28.43 1.08
N VAL A 689 -11.29 -27.61 0.81
CA VAL A 689 -11.21 -26.82 -0.44
C VAL A 689 -11.08 -27.74 -1.63
N ASN A 690 -12.06 -27.72 -2.52
CA ASN A 690 -12.14 -28.57 -3.69
C ASN A 690 -11.99 -27.76 -4.98
N TYR A 691 -10.87 -27.95 -5.70
CA TYR A 691 -10.58 -27.22 -6.92
C TYR A 691 -11.57 -27.52 -8.07
N ASP A 692 -12.01 -28.79 -8.19
CA ASP A 692 -13.01 -29.15 -9.21
C ASP A 692 -14.33 -28.43 -8.98
N ARG A 693 -14.75 -28.35 -7.70
CA ARG A 693 -15.96 -27.61 -7.32
C ARG A 693 -15.82 -26.11 -7.58
N ILE A 694 -14.68 -25.54 -7.30
CA ILE A 694 -14.38 -24.14 -7.63
C ILE A 694 -14.52 -23.88 -9.13
N LEU A 695 -13.91 -24.73 -9.96
CA LEU A 695 -13.99 -24.59 -11.42
C LEU A 695 -15.40 -24.83 -11.96
N GLU A 696 -16.14 -25.79 -11.40
CA GLU A 696 -17.52 -26.04 -11.76
C GLU A 696 -18.37 -24.78 -11.53
N VAL A 697 -18.29 -24.20 -10.34
CA VAL A 697 -19.03 -22.98 -10.00
C VAL A 697 -18.57 -21.79 -10.87
N TYR A 698 -17.27 -21.62 -11.04
CA TYR A 698 -16.75 -20.53 -11.87
C TYR A 698 -17.24 -20.65 -13.33
N ARG A 699 -17.17 -21.84 -13.91
CA ARG A 699 -17.67 -22.06 -15.27
C ARG A 699 -19.17 -21.84 -15.39
N ASP A 700 -19.94 -22.28 -14.39
CA ASP A 700 -21.40 -22.05 -14.38
C ASP A 700 -21.72 -20.56 -14.32
N ARG A 701 -21.01 -19.79 -13.49
CA ARG A 701 -21.25 -18.35 -13.38
C ARG A 701 -21.01 -17.59 -14.69
N PHE A 702 -20.02 -17.98 -15.46
CA PHE A 702 -19.67 -17.34 -16.74
C PHE A 702 -20.16 -18.09 -17.98
N ALA A 703 -20.94 -19.17 -17.83
CA ALA A 703 -21.49 -19.93 -18.95
C ALA A 703 -22.52 -19.17 -19.79
N ASP A 704 -23.14 -18.14 -19.22
CA ASP A 704 -24.13 -17.28 -19.88
C ASP A 704 -24.03 -15.88 -19.29
N VAL A 705 -23.61 -14.92 -20.14
CA VAL A 705 -23.42 -13.53 -19.75
C VAL A 705 -24.58 -12.61 -20.15
N SER A 706 -25.74 -13.14 -20.48
CA SER A 706 -26.85 -12.37 -21.08
C SER A 706 -27.38 -11.24 -20.22
N ASP A 707 -27.31 -11.35 -18.89
CA ASP A 707 -27.72 -10.31 -17.94
C ASP A 707 -26.58 -9.44 -17.44
N MET A 708 -25.37 -9.62 -17.99
CA MET A 708 -24.20 -8.84 -17.60
C MET A 708 -24.30 -7.40 -18.08
N THR A 709 -23.91 -6.47 -17.23
CA THR A 709 -23.63 -5.09 -17.60
C THR A 709 -22.12 -4.83 -17.54
N VAL A 710 -21.56 -4.38 -18.66
CA VAL A 710 -20.15 -4.03 -18.82
C VAL A 710 -20.01 -2.51 -18.83
N TYR A 711 -18.92 -2.01 -18.24
CA TYR A 711 -18.58 -0.58 -18.13
C TYR A 711 -17.22 -0.36 -18.77
N LEU A 712 -17.15 0.55 -19.75
CA LEU A 712 -15.94 0.95 -20.47
C LEU A 712 -15.79 2.46 -20.37
N ILE A 713 -14.82 2.92 -19.59
CA ILE A 713 -14.66 4.33 -19.25
C ILE A 713 -13.22 4.76 -19.46
N GLY A 714 -13.00 5.86 -20.17
CA GLY A 714 -11.64 6.38 -20.37
C GLY A 714 -11.36 6.96 -21.74
N ASP A 715 -10.09 7.00 -22.11
CA ASP A 715 -9.56 7.54 -23.37
C ASP A 715 -9.40 6.43 -24.40
N PHE A 716 -10.38 6.31 -25.30
CA PHE A 716 -10.39 5.31 -26.36
C PHE A 716 -10.93 5.90 -27.68
N ASP A 717 -10.61 5.25 -28.77
CA ASP A 717 -11.28 5.49 -30.05
C ASP A 717 -12.59 4.69 -30.09
N ARG A 718 -13.71 5.38 -30.36
CA ARG A 718 -15.05 4.78 -30.29
C ARG A 718 -15.25 3.65 -31.27
N ASP A 719 -14.79 3.81 -32.52
CA ASP A 719 -15.00 2.81 -33.57
C ASP A 719 -14.14 1.57 -33.32
N SER A 720 -12.93 1.77 -32.86
CA SER A 720 -12.05 0.67 -32.41
C SER A 720 -12.66 -0.08 -31.24
N LEU A 721 -13.22 0.65 -30.25
CA LEU A 721 -13.87 0.03 -29.11
C LEU A 721 -15.11 -0.77 -29.51
N MET A 722 -15.92 -0.27 -30.46
CA MET A 722 -17.08 -1.01 -31.01
C MET A 722 -16.63 -2.33 -31.65
N MET A 723 -15.60 -2.27 -32.49
CA MET A 723 -15.05 -3.46 -33.16
C MET A 723 -14.54 -4.50 -32.15
N LEU A 724 -13.79 -4.07 -31.13
CA LEU A 724 -13.28 -4.96 -30.08
C LEU A 724 -14.41 -5.52 -29.22
N THR A 725 -15.42 -4.71 -28.91
CA THR A 725 -16.61 -5.14 -28.17
C THR A 725 -17.39 -6.22 -28.95
N GLU A 726 -17.60 -6.04 -30.26
CA GLU A 726 -18.23 -7.07 -31.10
C GLU A 726 -17.40 -8.34 -31.19
N ARG A 727 -16.06 -8.22 -31.30
CA ARG A 727 -15.15 -9.34 -31.45
C ARG A 727 -15.02 -10.18 -30.17
N TYR A 728 -14.94 -9.57 -29.00
CA TYR A 728 -14.60 -10.28 -27.75
C TYR A 728 -15.76 -10.33 -26.75
N ILE A 729 -16.49 -9.23 -26.50
CA ILE A 729 -17.56 -9.21 -25.51
C ILE A 729 -18.84 -9.82 -26.09
N ALA A 730 -19.23 -9.45 -27.31
CA ALA A 730 -20.40 -10.02 -27.94
C ALA A 730 -20.22 -11.48 -28.40
N ALA A 731 -18.98 -11.98 -28.41
CA ALA A 731 -18.63 -13.36 -28.66
C ALA A 731 -18.73 -14.26 -27.41
N LEU A 732 -18.88 -13.69 -26.22
CA LEU A 732 -19.09 -14.46 -25.00
C LEU A 732 -20.42 -15.23 -25.05
N PRO A 733 -20.53 -16.42 -24.42
CA PRO A 733 -21.76 -17.19 -24.43
C PRO A 733 -22.92 -16.41 -23.81
N GLY A 734 -24.07 -16.39 -24.53
CA GLY A 734 -25.33 -15.79 -24.05
C GLY A 734 -26.52 -16.55 -24.57
N ASN A 735 -27.33 -17.10 -23.67
CA ASN A 735 -28.50 -17.91 -23.98
C ASN A 735 -29.79 -17.34 -23.35
N GLY A 736 -29.74 -16.10 -22.86
CA GLY A 736 -30.87 -15.39 -22.28
C GLY A 736 -31.09 -15.66 -20.79
N ARG A 737 -30.10 -16.15 -20.07
CA ARG A 737 -30.17 -16.32 -18.61
C ARG A 737 -30.39 -14.95 -17.96
N THR A 738 -31.29 -14.89 -16.99
CA THR A 738 -31.49 -13.74 -16.11
C THR A 738 -31.64 -14.24 -14.69
N GLU A 739 -30.79 -13.76 -13.81
CA GLU A 739 -30.72 -14.23 -12.44
C GLU A 739 -30.94 -13.10 -11.42
N LYS A 740 -31.28 -13.49 -10.21
CA LYS A 740 -31.24 -12.66 -9.02
C LYS A 740 -30.53 -13.43 -7.94
N ALA A 741 -29.86 -12.73 -7.04
CA ALA A 741 -29.28 -13.37 -5.86
C ALA A 741 -30.38 -14.07 -5.07
N LYS A 742 -30.07 -15.27 -4.58
CA LYS A 742 -30.96 -16.04 -3.70
C LYS A 742 -30.61 -15.78 -2.26
N ASP A 743 -31.60 -15.79 -1.40
CA ASP A 743 -31.34 -15.81 0.03
C ASP A 743 -30.67 -17.13 0.43
N ILE A 744 -29.48 -17.05 1.00
CA ILE A 744 -28.69 -18.17 1.49
C ILE A 744 -28.56 -18.16 3.01
N GLY A 745 -29.36 -17.36 3.70
CA GLY A 745 -29.29 -17.19 5.14
C GLY A 745 -28.12 -16.31 5.62
N TYR A 746 -27.51 -15.51 4.75
CA TYR A 746 -26.40 -14.61 5.06
C TYR A 746 -26.95 -13.25 5.53
N HIS A 747 -27.36 -13.18 6.78
CA HIS A 747 -27.97 -11.97 7.36
C HIS A 747 -27.07 -11.32 8.40
N VAL A 748 -27.19 -10.01 8.50
CA VAL A 748 -26.60 -9.25 9.61
C VAL A 748 -27.39 -9.56 10.89
N PHE A 749 -26.71 -9.58 12.02
CA PHE A 749 -27.34 -9.79 13.32
C PHE A 749 -28.53 -8.84 13.57
N SER A 750 -29.45 -9.25 14.41
CA SER A 750 -30.55 -8.40 14.90
C SER A 750 -30.53 -8.32 16.43
N GLY A 751 -30.98 -7.18 16.98
CA GLY A 751 -31.03 -6.93 18.41
C GLY A 751 -29.72 -6.44 19.04
N ASP A 752 -29.66 -6.47 20.39
CA ASP A 752 -28.50 -6.02 21.17
C ASP A 752 -27.61 -7.24 21.50
N VAL A 753 -26.56 -7.42 20.71
CA VAL A 753 -25.61 -8.55 20.81
C VAL A 753 -24.36 -8.11 21.55
N LYS A 754 -23.94 -8.85 22.58
CA LYS A 754 -22.73 -8.55 23.36
C LYS A 754 -21.91 -9.81 23.54
N ASN A 755 -20.60 -9.69 23.33
CA ASN A 755 -19.63 -10.75 23.57
C ASN A 755 -18.37 -10.16 24.22
N TYR A 756 -18.05 -10.61 25.44
CA TYR A 756 -16.93 -10.12 26.22
C TYR A 756 -16.09 -11.30 26.68
N TRP A 757 -14.75 -11.21 26.48
CA TRP A 757 -13.83 -12.26 26.89
C TRP A 757 -12.46 -11.67 27.23
N THR A 758 -11.61 -12.46 27.87
CA THR A 758 -10.22 -12.12 28.16
C THR A 758 -9.26 -12.94 27.32
N ARG A 759 -8.09 -12.38 27.04
CA ARG A 759 -7.05 -13.03 26.24
C ARG A 759 -5.65 -12.68 26.75
N LYS A 760 -4.81 -13.71 26.90
CA LYS A 760 -3.39 -13.51 27.18
C LYS A 760 -2.68 -12.96 25.93
N MET A 761 -1.96 -11.85 26.09
CA MET A 761 -1.29 -11.12 24.99
C MET A 761 0.18 -10.84 25.35
N GLU A 762 1.07 -10.80 24.34
CA GLU A 762 2.47 -10.38 24.56
C GLU A 762 2.53 -8.89 24.91
N THR A 763 1.71 -8.10 24.26
CA THR A 763 1.57 -6.68 24.55
C THR A 763 0.14 -6.43 25.04
N ALA A 764 -0.03 -6.15 26.33
CA ALA A 764 -1.34 -6.00 26.95
C ALA A 764 -2.10 -4.79 26.40
N GLN A 765 -3.29 -5.04 25.84
CA GLN A 765 -4.18 -4.02 25.26
C GLN A 765 -5.62 -4.55 25.24
N ASP A 766 -6.61 -3.66 25.36
CA ASP A 766 -8.00 -4.04 25.18
C ASP A 766 -8.49 -3.66 23.80
N LYS A 767 -9.34 -4.49 23.21
CA LYS A 767 -9.96 -4.24 21.91
C LYS A 767 -11.46 -4.12 22.06
N VAL A 768 -12.01 -3.04 21.51
CA VAL A 768 -13.43 -2.73 21.54
C VAL A 768 -13.94 -2.63 20.12
N TYR A 769 -15.02 -3.33 19.84
CA TYR A 769 -15.71 -3.25 18.57
C TYR A 769 -17.17 -2.93 18.77
N PHE A 770 -17.66 -1.99 17.99
CA PHE A 770 -19.08 -1.72 17.84
C PHE A 770 -19.49 -1.88 16.39
N PHE A 771 -20.70 -2.34 16.19
CA PHE A 771 -21.36 -2.28 14.90
C PHE A 771 -22.82 -1.90 15.12
N TRP A 772 -23.23 -0.81 14.51
CA TRP A 772 -24.60 -0.36 14.50
C TRP A 772 -25.20 -0.59 13.13
N THR A 773 -26.45 -1.04 13.10
CA THR A 773 -27.23 -1.23 11.88
C THR A 773 -28.68 -0.86 12.10
N GLY A 774 -29.38 -0.43 11.05
CA GLY A 774 -30.79 -0.08 11.05
C GLY A 774 -31.34 0.05 9.65
N ASP A 775 -32.60 -0.28 9.47
CA ASP A 775 -33.29 -0.17 8.18
C ASP A 775 -33.25 1.28 7.70
N CYS A 776 -32.68 1.52 6.52
CA CYS A 776 -32.46 2.86 6.01
C CYS A 776 -32.73 2.91 4.51
N PRO A 777 -33.69 3.72 4.04
CA PRO A 777 -33.97 3.85 2.60
C PRO A 777 -32.72 4.28 1.83
N TYR A 778 -32.44 3.59 0.70
CA TYR A 778 -31.33 3.91 -0.16
C TYR A 778 -31.69 5.06 -1.09
N ASN A 779 -31.09 6.21 -0.87
CA ASN A 779 -31.19 7.40 -1.71
C ASN A 779 -29.98 8.29 -1.53
N ALA A 780 -29.75 9.24 -2.42
CA ALA A 780 -28.56 10.09 -2.39
C ALA A 780 -28.39 10.84 -1.05
N ARG A 781 -29.51 11.32 -0.46
CA ARG A 781 -29.46 12.05 0.81
C ARG A 781 -29.01 11.16 1.97
N ASN A 782 -29.58 9.97 2.12
CA ASN A 782 -29.23 9.05 3.20
C ASN A 782 -27.81 8.51 3.05
N VAL A 783 -27.38 8.21 1.82
CA VAL A 783 -25.98 7.81 1.54
C VAL A 783 -25.01 8.92 1.95
N LEU A 784 -25.32 10.18 1.65
CA LEU A 784 -24.48 11.30 2.04
C LEU A 784 -24.52 11.55 3.56
N LEU A 785 -25.69 11.48 4.18
CA LEU A 785 -25.83 11.61 5.65
C LEU A 785 -25.04 10.54 6.39
N ALA A 786 -25.05 9.30 5.90
CA ALA A 786 -24.25 8.23 6.46
C ALA A 786 -22.75 8.57 6.43
N LYS A 787 -22.24 9.00 5.27
CA LYS A 787 -20.83 9.43 5.13
C LYS A 787 -20.48 10.56 6.11
N LEU A 788 -21.34 11.57 6.21
CA LEU A 788 -21.13 12.71 7.12
C LEU A 788 -21.13 12.25 8.58
N ALA A 789 -22.10 11.43 8.99
CA ALA A 789 -22.20 10.91 10.36
C ALA A 789 -20.95 10.10 10.74
N GLY A 790 -20.49 9.18 9.88
CA GLY A 790 -19.27 8.40 10.13
C GLY A 790 -18.05 9.28 10.37
N GLN A 791 -17.85 10.32 9.54
CA GLN A 791 -16.72 11.24 9.69
C GLN A 791 -16.84 12.14 10.94
N VAL A 792 -18.05 12.56 11.31
CA VAL A 792 -18.30 13.30 12.56
C VAL A 792 -17.94 12.44 13.77
N PHE A 793 -18.40 11.19 13.80
CA PHE A 793 -18.08 10.28 14.90
C PHE A 793 -16.59 9.95 15.00
N THR A 794 -15.88 9.84 13.86
CA THR A 794 -14.41 9.73 13.87
C THR A 794 -13.77 10.88 14.65
N GLY A 795 -14.22 12.12 14.40
CA GLY A 795 -13.73 13.29 15.11
C GLY A 795 -14.03 13.24 16.61
N ILE A 796 -15.27 12.97 16.99
CA ILE A 796 -15.71 12.94 18.39
C ILE A 796 -14.96 11.83 19.16
N PHE A 797 -14.87 10.61 18.62
CA PHE A 797 -14.21 9.50 19.32
C PHE A 797 -12.69 9.72 19.41
N ARG A 798 -12.05 10.33 18.39
CA ARG A 798 -10.66 10.74 18.48
C ARG A 798 -10.45 11.72 19.64
N ASP A 799 -11.25 12.78 19.72
CA ASP A 799 -11.14 13.80 20.77
C ASP A 799 -11.36 13.19 22.15
N GLU A 800 -12.34 12.28 22.29
CA GLU A 800 -12.66 11.64 23.56
C GLU A 800 -11.63 10.59 24.03
N LEU A 801 -11.19 9.70 23.16
CA LEU A 801 -10.36 8.56 23.54
C LEU A 801 -8.86 8.83 23.40
N ARG A 802 -8.47 9.63 22.40
CA ARG A 802 -7.06 9.97 22.15
C ARG A 802 -6.69 11.29 22.81
N GLU A 803 -7.34 12.41 22.40
CA GLU A 803 -6.90 13.74 22.80
C GLU A 803 -7.14 14.04 24.28
N ASN A 804 -8.32 13.65 24.82
CA ASN A 804 -8.65 13.91 26.21
C ASN A 804 -8.05 12.89 27.17
N ARG A 805 -7.87 11.62 26.77
CA ARG A 805 -7.50 10.52 27.67
C ARG A 805 -6.18 9.82 27.36
N GLY A 806 -5.68 9.92 26.12
CA GLY A 806 -4.45 9.25 25.70
C GLY A 806 -4.53 7.71 25.72
N TRP A 807 -5.74 7.12 25.57
CA TRP A 807 -5.91 5.67 25.66
C TRP A 807 -5.68 4.92 24.37
N THR A 808 -5.73 5.60 23.27
CA THR A 808 -5.55 5.03 21.95
C THR A 808 -4.66 5.89 21.07
N TYR A 809 -4.05 5.28 20.07
CA TYR A 809 -3.31 5.99 19.04
C TYR A 809 -4.22 6.41 17.88
N HIS A 810 -5.14 5.53 17.48
CA HIS A 810 -5.97 5.73 16.30
C HIS A 810 -7.43 5.35 16.56
N VAL A 811 -8.33 6.19 16.07
CA VAL A 811 -9.76 5.93 16.03
C VAL A 811 -10.26 6.31 14.64
N ASP A 812 -10.92 5.37 13.98
CA ASP A 812 -11.60 5.61 12.72
C ASP A 812 -12.92 4.84 12.69
N THR A 813 -13.96 5.48 12.16
CA THR A 813 -15.25 4.85 11.88
C THR A 813 -15.81 5.42 10.59
N HIS A 814 -16.60 4.63 9.91
CA HIS A 814 -17.33 5.07 8.73
C HIS A 814 -18.77 4.59 8.84
N CYS A 815 -19.67 5.27 8.15
CA CYS A 815 -21.03 4.82 8.01
C CYS A 815 -21.43 4.80 6.54
N SER A 816 -22.13 3.75 6.14
CA SER A 816 -22.64 3.58 4.77
C SER A 816 -24.06 3.06 4.80
N VAL A 817 -24.81 3.27 3.72
CA VAL A 817 -26.06 2.59 3.46
C VAL A 817 -25.77 1.49 2.45
N VAL A 818 -26.03 0.25 2.82
CA VAL A 818 -25.73 -0.93 2.01
C VAL A 818 -27.03 -1.54 1.52
N THR A 819 -27.07 -1.92 0.25
CA THR A 819 -28.20 -2.60 -0.39
C THR A 819 -27.85 -4.05 -0.64
N ASP A 820 -28.84 -4.90 -0.59
CA ASP A 820 -28.81 -6.25 -1.16
C ASP A 820 -27.72 -7.17 -0.61
N GLN A 821 -27.78 -7.44 0.69
CA GLN A 821 -26.91 -8.43 1.34
C GLN A 821 -27.28 -9.87 0.96
N ASN A 822 -28.56 -10.12 0.65
CA ASN A 822 -29.15 -11.45 0.38
C ASN A 822 -30.17 -11.48 -0.74
N GLY A 823 -30.24 -10.48 -1.60
CA GLY A 823 -31.21 -10.44 -2.69
C GLY A 823 -32.59 -9.93 -2.34
N ASP A 824 -33.06 -10.11 -1.12
CA ASP A 824 -34.39 -9.70 -0.66
C ASP A 824 -34.37 -8.80 0.60
N ASP A 825 -33.19 -8.59 1.20
CA ASP A 825 -33.06 -7.71 2.37
C ASP A 825 -33.15 -6.24 1.94
N GLY A 826 -33.88 -5.46 2.70
CA GLY A 826 -33.95 -4.01 2.51
C GLY A 826 -32.59 -3.32 2.76
N PRO A 827 -32.43 -2.08 2.32
CA PRO A 827 -31.21 -1.32 2.57
C PRO A 827 -31.04 -1.05 4.08
N VAL A 828 -29.81 -1.20 4.58
CA VAL A 828 -29.47 -0.99 5.99
C VAL A 828 -28.25 -0.10 6.15
N THR A 829 -28.13 0.57 7.30
CA THR A 829 -26.89 1.26 7.69
C THR A 829 -25.86 0.27 8.20
N PHE A 830 -24.60 0.48 7.85
CA PHE A 830 -23.43 -0.18 8.42
C PHE A 830 -22.51 0.86 9.02
N MET A 831 -22.34 0.80 10.34
CA MET A 831 -21.41 1.68 11.05
C MET A 831 -20.52 0.87 12.00
N PRO A 832 -19.40 0.31 11.53
CA PRO A 832 -18.41 -0.34 12.38
C PRO A 832 -17.51 0.68 13.06
N LEU A 833 -17.09 0.39 14.29
CA LEU A 833 -16.01 1.06 15.00
C LEU A 833 -15.11 0.01 15.62
N ASN A 834 -13.83 0.04 15.30
CA ASN A 834 -12.81 -0.82 15.90
C ASN A 834 -11.74 0.05 16.56
N VAL A 835 -11.59 -0.07 17.87
CA VAL A 835 -10.59 0.70 18.59
C VAL A 835 -9.80 -0.19 19.56
N THR A 836 -8.48 0.01 19.57
CA THR A 836 -7.58 -0.61 20.54
C THR A 836 -7.23 0.43 21.60
N VAL A 837 -7.41 0.10 22.86
CA VAL A 837 -7.14 1.00 23.98
C VAL A 837 -6.17 0.38 24.98
N THR A 838 -5.65 1.21 25.87
CA THR A 838 -4.80 0.79 26.98
C THR A 838 -5.49 -0.33 27.78
N ALA A 839 -4.74 -1.35 28.17
CA ALA A 839 -5.24 -2.45 28.99
C ALA A 839 -5.94 -1.96 30.26
N GLY A 840 -7.08 -2.53 30.61
CA GLY A 840 -7.95 -2.12 31.71
C GLY A 840 -8.81 -0.88 31.42
N LYS A 841 -8.83 -0.40 30.16
CA LYS A 841 -9.66 0.74 29.73
C LYS A 841 -10.76 0.35 28.74
N GLY A 842 -10.84 -0.90 28.35
CA GLY A 842 -11.81 -1.40 27.37
C GLY A 842 -13.25 -1.16 27.77
N ALA A 843 -13.64 -1.53 29.00
CA ALA A 843 -14.99 -1.33 29.52
C ALA A 843 -15.37 0.16 29.60
N GLU A 844 -14.46 1.02 30.06
CA GLU A 844 -14.70 2.47 30.17
C GLU A 844 -14.80 3.11 28.77
N ALA A 845 -13.94 2.71 27.82
CA ALA A 845 -14.02 3.16 26.43
C ALA A 845 -15.33 2.74 25.76
N ARG A 846 -15.77 1.49 25.96
CA ARG A 846 -17.08 1.01 25.51
C ARG A 846 -18.23 1.90 26.00
N ASP A 847 -18.25 2.22 27.30
CA ASP A 847 -19.31 3.03 27.89
C ASP A 847 -19.32 4.46 27.32
N ILE A 848 -18.15 5.07 27.11
CA ILE A 848 -18.01 6.38 26.47
C ILE A 848 -18.54 6.35 25.04
N ILE A 849 -18.15 5.35 24.24
CA ILE A 849 -18.60 5.21 22.86
C ILE A 849 -20.12 5.07 22.80
N GLU A 850 -20.70 4.21 23.63
CA GLU A 850 -22.15 4.01 23.69
C GLU A 850 -22.89 5.30 24.11
N GLN A 851 -22.37 6.01 25.10
CA GLN A 851 -22.97 7.25 25.57
C GLN A 851 -22.89 8.35 24.50
N THR A 852 -21.78 8.45 23.79
CA THR A 852 -21.59 9.43 22.72
C THR A 852 -22.63 9.27 21.61
N ILE A 853 -22.95 8.04 21.18
CA ILE A 853 -24.01 7.80 20.19
C ILE A 853 -25.36 8.31 20.70
N LYS A 854 -25.70 8.04 21.96
CA LYS A 854 -26.95 8.51 22.61
C LYS A 854 -27.00 10.03 22.70
N ASP A 855 -25.89 10.65 23.06
CA ASP A 855 -25.81 12.11 23.20
C ASP A 855 -25.98 12.81 21.85
N VAL A 856 -25.33 12.33 20.80
CA VAL A 856 -25.50 12.88 19.45
C VAL A 856 -26.93 12.68 18.94
N ALA A 857 -27.54 11.53 19.18
CA ALA A 857 -28.93 11.28 18.82
C ALA A 857 -29.91 12.23 19.57
N ALA A 858 -29.63 12.55 20.82
CA ALA A 858 -30.49 13.40 21.66
C ALA A 858 -30.26 14.90 21.47
N GLN A 859 -29.01 15.31 21.33
CA GLN A 859 -28.59 16.73 21.39
C GLN A 859 -28.05 17.26 20.05
N GLY A 860 -27.73 16.35 19.08
CA GLY A 860 -27.13 16.70 17.83
C GLY A 860 -25.62 16.95 17.93
N ILE A 861 -25.10 17.59 16.88
CA ILE A 861 -23.69 17.98 16.75
C ILE A 861 -23.59 19.50 16.64
N THR A 862 -22.39 20.05 16.74
CA THR A 862 -22.19 21.49 16.54
C THR A 862 -22.14 21.84 15.06
N THR A 863 -22.47 23.09 14.71
CA THR A 863 -22.31 23.63 13.36
C THR A 863 -20.84 23.54 12.91
N GLU A 864 -19.90 23.78 13.78
CA GLU A 864 -18.46 23.70 13.49
C GLU A 864 -18.05 22.28 13.07
N GLN A 865 -18.54 21.26 13.78
CA GLN A 865 -18.30 19.84 13.42
C GLN A 865 -18.84 19.50 12.03
N LEU A 866 -20.06 19.94 11.74
CA LEU A 866 -20.67 19.71 10.43
C LEU A 866 -19.90 20.44 9.32
N ASP A 867 -19.53 21.70 9.53
CA ASP A 867 -18.82 22.52 8.54
C ASP A 867 -17.45 21.95 8.19
N LYS A 868 -16.72 21.43 9.17
CA LYS A 868 -15.44 20.73 8.96
C LYS A 868 -15.62 19.52 8.02
N VAL A 869 -16.63 18.69 8.29
CA VAL A 869 -16.89 17.48 7.52
C VAL A 869 -17.41 17.81 6.11
N LYS A 870 -18.26 18.82 5.95
CA LYS A 870 -18.70 19.29 4.64
C LYS A 870 -17.54 19.78 3.77
N LYS A 871 -16.61 20.57 4.34
CA LYS A 871 -15.41 21.02 3.62
C LYS A 871 -14.55 19.85 3.17
N TYR A 872 -14.38 18.84 4.02
CA TYR A 872 -13.65 17.63 3.68
C TYR A 872 -14.31 16.88 2.52
N TYR A 873 -15.63 16.62 2.56
CA TYR A 873 -16.30 15.88 1.48
C TYR A 873 -16.44 16.68 0.18
N ARG A 874 -16.52 17.98 0.24
CA ARG A 874 -16.42 18.82 -0.96
C ARG A 874 -15.05 18.66 -1.64
N LYS A 875 -13.98 18.63 -0.85
CA LYS A 875 -12.64 18.37 -1.35
C LYS A 875 -12.55 16.98 -1.98
N VAL A 876 -12.98 15.94 -1.26
CA VAL A 876 -12.97 14.54 -1.74
C VAL A 876 -13.74 14.41 -3.05
N TYR A 877 -14.92 15.00 -3.15
CA TYR A 877 -15.70 14.98 -4.38
C TYR A 877 -14.96 15.59 -5.57
N ASN A 878 -14.32 16.75 -5.38
CA ASN A 878 -13.55 17.40 -6.45
C ASN A 878 -12.33 16.56 -6.89
N GLU A 879 -11.76 15.75 -6.00
CA GLU A 879 -10.69 14.81 -6.32
C GLU A 879 -11.23 13.56 -7.03
N ASP A 880 -12.34 13.01 -6.55
CA ASP A 880 -12.94 11.78 -7.05
C ASP A 880 -13.43 11.92 -8.51
N VAL A 881 -14.04 13.04 -8.90
CA VAL A 881 -14.54 13.26 -10.27
C VAL A 881 -13.42 13.31 -11.32
N GLU A 882 -12.17 13.49 -10.89
CA GLU A 882 -10.95 13.43 -11.70
C GLU A 882 -10.37 12.00 -11.80
N ASP A 883 -11.16 10.97 -11.45
CA ASP A 883 -10.77 9.57 -11.60
C ASP A 883 -11.82 8.75 -12.37
N ASN A 884 -11.38 7.96 -13.37
CA ASN A 884 -12.27 7.11 -14.17
C ASN A 884 -12.99 6.04 -13.32
N THR A 885 -12.38 5.60 -12.23
CA THR A 885 -12.97 4.59 -11.32
C THR A 885 -14.15 5.15 -10.53
N TYR A 886 -14.17 6.45 -10.25
CA TYR A 886 -15.32 7.11 -9.65
C TYR A 886 -16.55 7.01 -10.56
N TRP A 887 -16.39 7.35 -11.84
CA TRP A 887 -17.48 7.27 -12.80
C TRP A 887 -18.00 5.84 -12.98
N MET A 888 -17.09 4.87 -13.00
CA MET A 888 -17.47 3.45 -13.01
C MET A 888 -18.32 3.09 -11.78
N ALA A 889 -17.93 3.54 -10.59
CA ALA A 889 -18.67 3.27 -9.35
C ALA A 889 -20.07 3.94 -9.37
N MET A 890 -20.16 5.18 -9.85
CA MET A 890 -21.43 5.91 -9.97
C MET A 890 -22.39 5.24 -10.97
N MET A 891 -21.90 4.87 -12.15
CA MET A 891 -22.70 4.18 -13.17
C MET A 891 -23.12 2.78 -12.69
N ARG A 892 -22.23 2.03 -12.04
CA ARG A 892 -22.56 0.73 -11.45
C ARG A 892 -23.64 0.85 -10.37
N ASN A 893 -23.52 1.85 -9.49
CA ASN A 893 -24.54 2.12 -8.48
C ASN A 893 -25.89 2.47 -9.11
N TRP A 894 -25.90 3.31 -10.15
CA TRP A 894 -27.10 3.68 -10.87
C TRP A 894 -27.79 2.48 -11.51
N VAL A 895 -27.03 1.59 -12.15
CA VAL A 895 -27.58 0.35 -12.73
C VAL A 895 -28.14 -0.58 -11.65
N LYS A 896 -27.42 -0.73 -10.53
CA LYS A 896 -27.82 -1.66 -9.47
C LYS A 896 -28.99 -1.14 -8.64
N ASN A 897 -28.96 0.12 -8.24
CA ASN A 897 -29.88 0.68 -7.24
C ASN A 897 -30.85 1.72 -7.81
N GLY A 898 -30.75 2.09 -9.10
CA GLY A 898 -31.59 3.12 -9.72
C GLY A 898 -31.33 4.55 -9.22
N VAL A 899 -30.23 4.79 -8.49
CA VAL A 899 -29.94 6.08 -7.85
C VAL A 899 -28.64 6.67 -8.40
N ASN A 900 -28.72 7.84 -9.01
CA ASN A 900 -27.55 8.63 -9.38
C ASN A 900 -27.05 9.38 -8.14
N LEU A 901 -25.88 8.98 -7.61
CA LEU A 901 -25.27 9.59 -6.42
C LEU A 901 -24.44 10.83 -6.74
N ASP A 902 -24.10 11.04 -8.01
CA ASP A 902 -23.31 12.21 -8.46
C ASP A 902 -24.18 13.43 -8.69
N SER A 903 -25.39 13.22 -9.26
CA SER A 903 -26.28 14.32 -9.63
C SER A 903 -26.65 15.21 -8.45
N GLY A 904 -26.27 16.50 -8.52
CA GLY A 904 -26.56 17.49 -7.49
C GLY A 904 -25.84 17.25 -6.16
N TYR A 905 -24.71 16.54 -6.17
CA TYR A 905 -23.99 16.17 -4.96
C TYR A 905 -23.59 17.38 -4.10
N LEU A 906 -23.04 18.43 -4.71
CA LEU A 906 -22.57 19.61 -3.98
C LEU A 906 -23.73 20.42 -3.40
N GLU A 907 -24.83 20.59 -4.15
CA GLU A 907 -26.04 21.25 -3.67
C GLU A 907 -26.68 20.46 -2.52
N LEU A 908 -26.72 19.14 -2.64
CA LEU A 908 -27.20 18.27 -1.59
C LEU A 908 -26.31 18.39 -0.33
N LEU A 909 -24.99 18.37 -0.49
CA LEU A 909 -24.04 18.54 0.60
C LEU A 909 -24.26 19.87 1.34
N ASP A 910 -24.47 20.96 0.60
CA ASP A 910 -24.73 22.28 1.19
C ASP A 910 -26.06 22.34 1.94
N SER A 911 -27.09 21.64 1.45
CA SER A 911 -28.42 21.64 2.04
C SER A 911 -28.53 20.90 3.38
N ILE A 912 -27.56 20.03 3.73
CA ILE A 912 -27.62 19.23 4.96
C ILE A 912 -27.38 20.14 6.18
N THR A 913 -28.20 19.99 7.21
CA THR A 913 -28.16 20.74 8.46
C THR A 913 -27.73 19.84 9.64
N VAL A 914 -27.41 20.44 10.77
CA VAL A 914 -27.15 19.75 12.03
C VAL A 914 -28.34 18.86 12.44
N ALA A 915 -29.56 19.37 12.27
CA ALA A 915 -30.78 18.61 12.56
C ALA A 915 -30.95 17.37 11.67
N ASP A 916 -30.55 17.45 10.41
CA ASP A 916 -30.59 16.29 9.50
C ASP A 916 -29.64 15.18 9.96
N VAL A 917 -28.44 15.53 10.40
CA VAL A 917 -27.47 14.56 10.94
C VAL A 917 -27.99 13.97 12.23
N GLN A 918 -28.53 14.79 13.13
CA GLN A 918 -29.13 14.32 14.39
C GLN A 918 -30.30 13.34 14.14
N ASP A 919 -31.22 13.69 13.25
CA ASP A 919 -32.34 12.84 12.88
C ASP A 919 -31.90 11.52 12.26
N PHE A 920 -30.89 11.56 11.38
CA PHE A 920 -30.27 10.36 10.78
C PHE A 920 -29.68 9.44 11.85
N VAL A 921 -28.89 9.99 12.78
CA VAL A 921 -28.29 9.23 13.87
C VAL A 921 -29.37 8.62 14.77
N ALA A 922 -30.36 9.40 15.16
CA ALA A 922 -31.44 8.93 16.00
C ALA A 922 -32.27 7.80 15.39
N ARG A 923 -32.52 7.86 14.07
CA ARG A 923 -33.35 6.86 13.38
C ARG A 923 -32.60 5.61 12.95
N TYR A 924 -31.37 5.76 12.48
CA TYR A 924 -30.69 4.70 11.73
C TYR A 924 -29.40 4.20 12.36
N ILE A 925 -28.85 4.89 13.38
CA ILE A 925 -27.64 4.45 14.11
C ILE A 925 -27.98 4.11 15.56
N ASN A 926 -28.65 5.01 16.28
CA ASN A 926 -29.05 4.77 17.67
C ASN A 926 -30.27 3.85 17.75
N THR A 927 -30.18 2.69 17.13
CA THR A 927 -31.23 1.67 17.09
C THR A 927 -31.03 0.60 18.15
N SER A 928 -31.95 -0.36 18.26
CA SER A 928 -31.76 -1.56 19.10
C SER A 928 -30.83 -2.59 18.47
N ASN A 929 -30.48 -2.45 17.21
CA ASN A 929 -29.58 -3.36 16.49
C ASN A 929 -28.13 -2.90 16.64
N ARG A 930 -27.42 -3.48 17.59
CA ARG A 930 -26.00 -3.21 17.81
C ARG A 930 -25.25 -4.44 18.29
N LEU A 931 -24.03 -4.58 17.82
CA LEU A 931 -23.08 -5.58 18.28
C LEU A 931 -21.99 -4.88 19.08
N ILE A 932 -21.64 -5.41 20.24
CA ILE A 932 -20.53 -4.94 21.06
C ILE A 932 -19.62 -6.12 21.37
N LEU A 933 -18.37 -6.04 20.93
CA LEU A 933 -17.33 -7.00 21.31
C LEU A 933 -16.28 -6.29 22.16
N LEU A 934 -15.86 -6.98 23.23
CA LEU A 934 -14.80 -6.50 24.11
C LEU A 934 -13.85 -7.65 24.42
N MET A 935 -12.59 -7.53 23.99
CA MET A 935 -11.52 -8.44 24.36
C MET A 935 -10.55 -7.70 25.26
N GLU A 936 -10.44 -8.15 26.51
CA GLU A 936 -9.57 -7.54 27.52
C GLU A 936 -8.30 -8.36 27.69
N ALA A 937 -7.16 -7.69 27.94
CA ALA A 937 -5.93 -8.37 28.29
C ALA A 937 -6.05 -9.02 29.68
N GLU A 938 -5.55 -10.29 29.81
CA GLU A 938 -5.41 -10.96 31.11
C GLU A 938 -4.27 -10.38 31.94
#